data_dea29f44af711dfc7b31cf6316918e2b
#
_entry.id   dea29f44af711dfc7b31cf6316918e2b
#
_cell.length_a   1.000
_cell.length_b   1.000
_cell.length_c   1.000
_cell.angle_alpha   90.00
_cell.angle_beta   90.00
_cell.angle_gamma   90.00
#
_symmetry.space_group_name_H-M   'P 1'
#
loop_
_entity.id
_entity.type
_entity.pdbx_description
1 polymer ?
#
loop_
_entity_poly.entity_id
_entity_poly.type
_entity_poly.pdbx_seq_one_letter_code
_entity_poly.pdbx_strand_id
1 'polypeptide(L)'
;MRVGLDIGSTTIKCVVLNDAGQIVYSTYERHFSHILEKGRALLEKVAAEYLPDGRAYLAISGSAGMGLADSCKVPFVQEVFATRVAANRLAPGTDCIIELGGEDAKILFLTNGTEVRMNGSCAGGTGAFIDQMATLLKMGADEMDKAAQAATRTYTIASRCGVFAKSDIQPLINQGAQAGDIAASIYQAVVNQTIAGLAQGRPIKGNILYLGGPLTFSVTLRRSFDKTLGVTGTLPENSLLFVAMGAAFYADEESDLREVAKRLDDYSATATYVSLPPLFANKQEYEDFHARHLKATVPCLPFGADCGPVHIGIDSGSTTIKLVVIDNDANILFERYRPNLGNPIPLVRDTLLGLYRDHPGLQIASVTTTGYGEELVKNAFHCDRGLVETVAHFTAAKHFLPDVEFIIDIGGQDMKCFKIEDGAISNIFLNEACSSGCGSFLQTFAQALGYDVKEFAALGLFADKPVDLGSRCTVFMNSSVKQAQKDGASIENISAGLSISVVKNALYKVIRASSPEELGRNIVVQGGTFYNEAVLRAFEKEMDVNVIRPDIAGLMGAYGAALYGKAKAGAHARSTVLTQLELEHFSQKVNTVQCQGCGNHCQLTVNVFADGKRFISGNRCDKPVTGKANNEDLDLYAYKLKLLDGYRKAAAPANSRGKIGIPLCLNMYELLPFWHTLFSRLGFEVVVSPFSNRKLYQSGQATIPSDTACFPAKLSHGHIHWLCEQGVDAIFYPCMSYNLDEHLGDNHYNCPVVAYYPEVLEGNCPELKATKFIYDYFNLERRKDFYKKFQQTLDHYFPGLDRKAVHEAIDAAYDEYARHMQQLRDKGTEIIAQARREGRRIIVLAGRPYHVDPEVNHGIDQLIIRQGAAVISEDSVSWHEQKFQTSVLNQWTYHSRLYAAAKYCTENPDMDLVQLVSFGCGLDAVTTDETREILQAGSKLYTQLKIDEITNLGAVNIRLRSLFAALEERKEDKK
;
A
#
# COMPACT_ATOMS: atom_id res chain seq x y z
N MET A 1 -32.12 37.20 -15.76
CA MET A 1 -30.80 36.51 -15.69
C MET A 1 -30.71 35.64 -14.44
N ARG A 2 -30.07 34.48 -14.51
CA ARG A 2 -29.84 33.56 -13.38
C ARG A 2 -28.36 33.27 -13.24
N VAL A 3 -27.86 33.32 -12.02
CA VAL A 3 -26.44 33.10 -11.71
C VAL A 3 -26.31 31.92 -10.78
N GLY A 4 -25.46 30.97 -11.13
CA GLY A 4 -25.11 29.84 -10.29
C GLY A 4 -23.60 29.83 -10.02
N LEU A 5 -23.27 29.78 -8.73
CA LEU A 5 -21.90 29.75 -8.26
C LEU A 5 -21.64 28.41 -7.57
N ASP A 6 -20.72 27.61 -8.11
CA ASP A 6 -20.29 26.35 -7.50
C ASP A 6 -18.89 26.52 -6.91
N ILE A 7 -18.80 26.48 -5.59
CA ILE A 7 -17.55 26.61 -4.83
C ILE A 7 -17.18 25.24 -4.28
N GLY A 8 -16.48 24.49 -5.10
CA GLY A 8 -15.96 23.18 -4.71
C GLY A 8 -14.72 23.25 -3.82
N SER A 9 -14.14 22.09 -3.51
CA SER A 9 -12.94 21.99 -2.66
C SER A 9 -11.67 22.57 -3.29
N THR A 10 -11.57 22.59 -4.62
CA THR A 10 -10.36 23.01 -5.37
C THR A 10 -10.65 24.11 -6.40
N THR A 11 -11.89 24.22 -6.85
CA THR A 11 -12.28 25.08 -7.97
C THR A 11 -13.51 25.89 -7.65
N ILE A 12 -13.60 27.10 -8.24
CA ILE A 12 -14.78 27.95 -8.29
C ILE A 12 -15.29 27.97 -9.74
N LYS A 13 -16.60 27.83 -9.91
CA LYS A 13 -17.27 27.88 -11.20
C LYS A 13 -18.44 28.84 -11.11
N CYS A 14 -18.62 29.62 -12.14
CA CYS A 14 -19.77 30.52 -12.23
C CYS A 14 -20.43 30.36 -13.60
N VAL A 15 -21.74 30.37 -13.60
CA VAL A 15 -22.55 30.36 -14.84
C VAL A 15 -23.59 31.48 -14.74
N VAL A 16 -23.69 32.29 -15.79
CA VAL A 16 -24.77 33.26 -15.98
C VAL A 16 -25.65 32.76 -17.12
N LEU A 17 -26.95 32.58 -16.82
CA LEU A 17 -27.94 32.13 -17.79
C LEU A 17 -28.92 33.27 -18.13
N ASN A 18 -29.25 33.36 -19.40
CA ASN A 18 -30.39 34.20 -19.84
C ASN A 18 -31.72 33.51 -19.51
N ASP A 19 -32.85 34.22 -19.80
CA ASP A 19 -34.19 33.71 -19.51
C ASP A 19 -34.57 32.51 -20.36
N ALA A 20 -33.88 32.27 -21.51
CA ALA A 20 -33.98 31.07 -22.30
C ALA A 20 -33.16 29.90 -21.76
N GLY A 21 -32.38 30.08 -20.71
CA GLY A 21 -31.51 29.08 -20.11
C GLY A 21 -30.19 28.84 -20.83
N GLN A 22 -29.81 29.77 -21.73
CA GLN A 22 -28.54 29.73 -22.46
C GLN A 22 -27.43 30.41 -21.65
N ILE A 23 -26.22 29.87 -21.75
CA ILE A 23 -25.03 30.42 -21.06
C ILE A 23 -24.63 31.72 -21.76
N VAL A 24 -24.63 32.83 -21.01
CA VAL A 24 -24.12 34.14 -21.42
C VAL A 24 -22.68 34.31 -21.00
N TYR A 25 -22.32 33.78 -19.80
CA TYR A 25 -20.98 33.79 -19.26
C TYR A 25 -20.74 32.50 -18.46
N SER A 26 -19.53 31.99 -18.52
CA SER A 26 -19.09 30.92 -17.63
C SER A 26 -17.60 30.99 -17.35
N THR A 27 -17.21 30.50 -16.17
CA THR A 27 -15.82 30.35 -15.80
C THR A 27 -15.61 29.09 -14.97
N TYR A 28 -14.39 28.56 -15.06
CA TYR A 28 -13.89 27.43 -14.28
C TYR A 28 -12.45 27.75 -13.88
N GLU A 29 -12.21 28.03 -12.57
CA GLU A 29 -10.91 28.45 -12.05
C GLU A 29 -10.50 27.67 -10.81
N ARG A 30 -9.21 27.43 -10.63
CA ARG A 30 -8.67 26.97 -9.34
C ARG A 30 -8.59 28.17 -8.38
N HIS A 31 -9.10 28.00 -7.15
CA HIS A 31 -9.10 29.11 -6.17
C HIS A 31 -7.87 29.10 -5.25
N PHE A 32 -7.07 28.01 -5.21
CA PHE A 32 -5.85 27.91 -4.36
C PHE A 32 -6.07 28.40 -2.93
N SER A 33 -7.22 28.06 -2.36
CA SER A 33 -7.71 28.48 -1.04
C SER A 33 -8.08 29.99 -0.89
N HIS A 34 -7.92 30.82 -1.92
CA HIS A 34 -8.36 32.22 -1.95
C HIS A 34 -9.83 32.31 -2.36
N ILE A 35 -10.71 31.61 -1.61
CA ILE A 35 -12.12 31.46 -1.98
C ILE A 35 -12.85 32.80 -1.94
N LEU A 36 -12.65 33.60 -0.86
CA LEU A 36 -13.34 34.91 -0.65
C LEU A 36 -12.94 35.89 -1.72
N GLU A 37 -11.64 36.07 -1.94
CA GLU A 37 -11.09 37.01 -2.92
C GLU A 37 -11.55 36.66 -4.35
N LYS A 38 -11.45 35.40 -4.72
CA LYS A 38 -11.89 34.91 -6.02
C LYS A 38 -13.39 35.00 -6.21
N GLY A 39 -14.17 34.64 -5.17
CA GLY A 39 -15.63 34.73 -5.19
C GLY A 39 -16.11 36.16 -5.33
N ARG A 40 -15.50 37.09 -4.58
CA ARG A 40 -15.79 38.53 -4.68
C ARG A 40 -15.49 39.06 -6.07
N ALA A 41 -14.26 38.90 -6.55
CA ALA A 41 -13.84 39.38 -7.87
C ALA A 41 -14.74 38.88 -9.00
N LEU A 42 -15.21 37.62 -8.88
CA LEU A 42 -16.10 37.02 -9.86
C LEU A 42 -17.52 37.62 -9.82
N LEU A 43 -18.07 37.83 -8.62
CA LEU A 43 -19.39 38.47 -8.49
C LEU A 43 -19.36 39.94 -8.95
N GLU A 44 -18.32 40.71 -8.62
CA GLU A 44 -18.11 42.08 -9.11
C GLU A 44 -18.02 42.12 -10.64
N LYS A 45 -17.24 41.20 -11.24
CA LYS A 45 -17.12 41.08 -12.70
C LYS A 45 -18.46 40.79 -13.36
N VAL A 46 -19.18 39.76 -12.86
CA VAL A 46 -20.51 39.41 -13.37
C VAL A 46 -21.50 40.58 -13.27
N ALA A 47 -21.52 41.28 -12.12
CA ALA A 47 -22.37 42.44 -11.91
C ALA A 47 -22.03 43.61 -12.85
N ALA A 48 -20.78 43.83 -13.18
CA ALA A 48 -20.34 44.94 -14.02
C ALA A 48 -20.52 44.67 -15.53
N GLU A 49 -20.21 43.45 -15.98
CA GLU A 49 -20.10 43.14 -17.39
C GLU A 49 -21.37 42.49 -18.00
N TYR A 50 -22.17 41.78 -17.19
CA TYR A 50 -23.26 40.92 -17.68
C TYR A 50 -24.64 41.29 -17.12
N LEU A 51 -24.72 42.10 -16.08
CA LEU A 51 -25.99 42.50 -15.44
C LEU A 51 -26.17 44.01 -15.51
N PRO A 52 -27.14 44.55 -16.26
CA PRO A 52 -27.33 46.00 -16.44
C PRO A 52 -27.57 46.76 -15.14
N ASP A 53 -28.28 46.15 -14.20
CA ASP A 53 -28.66 46.73 -12.88
C ASP A 53 -27.91 46.09 -11.71
N GLY A 54 -27.01 45.10 -11.97
CA GLY A 54 -26.28 44.37 -10.95
C GLY A 54 -27.09 43.26 -10.26
N ARG A 55 -28.34 43.04 -10.65
CA ARG A 55 -29.28 42.09 -10.03
C ARG A 55 -29.51 40.85 -10.83
N ALA A 56 -29.57 39.69 -10.15
CA ALA A 56 -29.91 38.41 -10.75
C ALA A 56 -30.49 37.47 -9.71
N TYR A 57 -31.18 36.44 -10.17
CA TYR A 57 -31.50 35.28 -9.35
C TYR A 57 -30.18 34.49 -9.09
N LEU A 58 -29.74 34.45 -7.82
CA LEU A 58 -28.45 33.87 -7.44
C LEU A 58 -28.64 32.69 -6.51
N ALA A 59 -27.92 31.61 -6.77
CA ALA A 59 -27.75 30.49 -5.83
C ALA A 59 -26.31 30.02 -5.79
N ILE A 60 -25.86 29.59 -4.60
CA ILE A 60 -24.52 29.05 -4.35
C ILE A 60 -24.63 27.55 -4.10
N SER A 61 -23.69 26.80 -4.61
CA SER A 61 -23.51 25.36 -4.41
C SER A 61 -22.05 25.02 -4.11
N GLY A 62 -21.77 23.76 -3.89
CA GLY A 62 -20.41 23.24 -3.66
C GLY A 62 -20.04 23.13 -2.19
N SER A 63 -19.09 22.22 -1.92
CA SER A 63 -18.69 21.85 -0.55
C SER A 63 -18.12 22.98 0.30
N ALA A 64 -17.55 24.00 -0.32
CA ALA A 64 -17.05 25.21 0.36
C ALA A 64 -18.03 26.39 0.32
N GLY A 65 -19.18 26.25 -0.34
CA GLY A 65 -20.14 27.34 -0.56
C GLY A 65 -21.16 27.57 0.58
N MET A 66 -21.41 26.58 1.42
CA MET A 66 -22.49 26.64 2.42
C MET A 66 -22.33 27.81 3.41
N GLY A 67 -21.18 27.92 4.07
CA GLY A 67 -20.96 29.02 5.04
C GLY A 67 -20.95 30.38 4.38
N LEU A 68 -20.53 30.48 3.12
CA LEU A 68 -20.57 31.73 2.35
C LEU A 68 -22.00 32.09 1.96
N ALA A 69 -22.80 31.11 1.55
CA ALA A 69 -24.20 31.33 1.22
C ALA A 69 -24.99 31.87 2.42
N ASP A 70 -24.80 31.26 3.61
CA ASP A 70 -25.44 31.70 4.85
C ASP A 70 -25.03 33.13 5.22
N SER A 71 -23.72 33.44 5.17
CA SER A 71 -23.21 34.80 5.52
C SER A 71 -23.68 35.86 4.53
N CYS A 72 -23.75 35.53 3.26
CA CYS A 72 -24.19 36.40 2.20
C CYS A 72 -25.71 36.47 2.08
N LYS A 73 -26.45 35.64 2.83
CA LYS A 73 -27.92 35.51 2.75
C LYS A 73 -28.38 35.20 1.32
N VAL A 74 -27.74 34.21 0.70
CA VAL A 74 -28.02 33.71 -0.64
C VAL A 74 -28.46 32.26 -0.53
N PRO A 75 -29.45 31.79 -1.32
CA PRO A 75 -29.84 30.38 -1.34
C PRO A 75 -28.68 29.43 -1.56
N PHE A 76 -28.57 28.40 -0.73
CA PHE A 76 -27.64 27.30 -0.92
C PHE A 76 -28.33 26.10 -1.53
N VAL A 77 -27.76 25.54 -2.59
CA VAL A 77 -28.25 24.34 -3.25
C VAL A 77 -27.26 23.23 -3.06
N GLN A 78 -27.70 22.14 -2.46
CA GLN A 78 -26.84 20.96 -2.28
C GLN A 78 -26.37 20.42 -3.63
N GLU A 79 -25.09 20.11 -3.77
CA GLU A 79 -24.40 19.77 -5.01
C GLU A 79 -25.06 18.62 -5.79
N VAL A 80 -25.43 17.52 -5.09
CA VAL A 80 -26.13 16.38 -5.71
C VAL A 80 -27.48 16.78 -6.27
N PHE A 81 -28.19 17.64 -5.57
CA PHE A 81 -29.47 18.15 -6.05
C PHE A 81 -29.31 19.05 -7.27
N ALA A 82 -28.31 19.92 -7.25
CA ALA A 82 -27.97 20.78 -8.40
C ALA A 82 -27.60 19.93 -9.63
N THR A 83 -26.74 18.91 -9.45
CA THR A 83 -26.38 17.96 -10.53
C THR A 83 -27.62 17.28 -11.12
N ARG A 84 -28.58 16.84 -10.29
CA ARG A 84 -29.82 16.22 -10.74
C ARG A 84 -30.72 17.20 -11.51
N VAL A 85 -30.86 18.43 -11.03
CA VAL A 85 -31.64 19.47 -11.70
C VAL A 85 -31.07 19.74 -13.10
N ALA A 86 -29.76 19.88 -13.22
CA ALA A 86 -29.08 20.08 -14.49
C ALA A 86 -29.24 18.87 -15.42
N ALA A 87 -29.05 17.65 -14.93
CA ALA A 87 -29.16 16.43 -15.73
C ALA A 87 -30.58 16.24 -16.26
N ASN A 88 -31.60 16.43 -15.45
CA ASN A 88 -33.01 16.31 -15.89
C ASN A 88 -33.36 17.32 -17.00
N ARG A 89 -32.73 18.49 -17.00
CA ARG A 89 -33.01 19.55 -17.96
C ARG A 89 -32.15 19.46 -19.24
N LEU A 90 -30.86 19.10 -19.08
CA LEU A 90 -29.88 19.12 -20.18
C LEU A 90 -29.63 17.76 -20.82
N ALA A 91 -29.88 16.69 -20.08
CA ALA A 91 -29.68 15.30 -20.51
C ALA A 91 -30.86 14.41 -20.06
N PRO A 92 -32.10 14.69 -20.51
CA PRO A 92 -33.26 13.90 -20.09
C PRO A 92 -33.10 12.43 -20.51
N GLY A 93 -33.54 11.51 -19.68
CA GLY A 93 -33.37 10.08 -19.89
C GLY A 93 -32.06 9.48 -19.42
N THR A 94 -31.27 10.23 -18.64
CA THR A 94 -30.08 9.72 -17.95
C THR A 94 -30.48 8.72 -16.85
N ASP A 95 -29.91 7.52 -16.90
CA ASP A 95 -30.16 6.47 -15.91
C ASP A 95 -29.16 6.52 -14.75
N CYS A 96 -27.90 6.88 -15.07
CA CYS A 96 -26.81 6.92 -14.09
C CYS A 96 -25.84 8.07 -14.41
N ILE A 97 -25.34 8.73 -13.36
CA ILE A 97 -24.29 9.74 -13.47
C ILE A 97 -23.07 9.26 -12.71
N ILE A 98 -21.91 9.25 -13.36
CA ILE A 98 -20.61 9.09 -12.72
C ILE A 98 -19.94 10.45 -12.71
N GLU A 99 -19.74 10.99 -11.52
CA GLU A 99 -19.11 12.29 -11.32
C GLU A 99 -17.81 12.12 -10.53
N LEU A 100 -16.69 12.54 -11.12
CA LEU A 100 -15.39 12.57 -10.44
C LEU A 100 -14.98 14.04 -10.24
N GLY A 101 -15.00 14.45 -8.99
CA GLY A 101 -14.55 15.79 -8.58
C GLY A 101 -13.05 15.85 -8.27
N GLY A 102 -12.61 16.95 -7.69
CA GLY A 102 -11.24 17.14 -7.22
C GLY A 102 -10.90 16.20 -6.06
N GLU A 103 -11.82 16.03 -5.11
CA GLU A 103 -11.61 15.22 -3.91
C GLU A 103 -12.72 14.22 -3.62
N ASP A 104 -13.81 14.28 -4.33
CA ASP A 104 -14.96 13.40 -4.19
C ASP A 104 -15.25 12.65 -5.49
N ALA A 105 -15.82 11.49 -5.34
CA ALA A 105 -16.36 10.68 -6.42
C ALA A 105 -17.81 10.30 -6.06
N LYS A 106 -18.71 10.39 -7.03
CA LYS A 106 -20.14 10.15 -6.81
C LYS A 106 -20.70 9.28 -7.94
N ILE A 107 -21.61 8.39 -7.58
CA ILE A 107 -22.49 7.71 -8.55
C ILE A 107 -23.94 8.04 -8.15
N LEU A 108 -24.68 8.64 -9.08
CA LEU A 108 -26.09 8.92 -8.91
C LEU A 108 -26.89 7.97 -9.78
N PHE A 109 -27.73 7.15 -9.19
CA PHE A 109 -28.69 6.31 -9.90
C PHE A 109 -30.03 7.04 -9.93
N LEU A 110 -30.55 7.28 -11.13
CA LEU A 110 -31.76 8.09 -11.34
C LEU A 110 -32.99 7.24 -11.67
N THR A 111 -32.81 5.96 -11.96
CA THR A 111 -33.89 4.99 -12.21
C THR A 111 -34.57 4.55 -10.90
N ASN A 112 -35.89 4.64 -10.85
CA ASN A 112 -36.74 4.29 -9.67
C ASN A 112 -36.47 5.15 -8.40
N GLY A 113 -36.25 6.43 -8.60
CA GLY A 113 -35.87 7.37 -7.54
C GLY A 113 -34.42 7.81 -7.66
N THR A 114 -33.97 8.69 -6.76
CA THR A 114 -32.57 9.15 -6.74
C THR A 114 -31.84 8.46 -5.60
N GLU A 115 -30.88 7.62 -5.94
CA GLU A 115 -29.93 7.07 -4.97
C GLU A 115 -28.54 7.63 -5.25
N VAL A 116 -27.89 8.12 -4.21
CA VAL A 116 -26.55 8.73 -4.32
C VAL A 116 -25.57 7.91 -3.51
N ARG A 117 -24.50 7.56 -4.13
CA ARG A 117 -23.34 6.93 -3.48
C ARG A 117 -22.11 7.78 -3.72
N MET A 118 -21.42 8.11 -2.65
CA MET A 118 -20.20 8.92 -2.73
C MET A 118 -19.15 8.40 -1.76
N ASN A 119 -17.90 8.65 -2.07
CA ASN A 119 -16.79 8.33 -1.20
C ASN A 119 -16.87 9.21 0.07
N GLY A 120 -16.97 8.56 1.24
CA GLY A 120 -17.14 9.30 2.51
C GLY A 120 -15.86 9.97 3.02
N SER A 121 -14.69 9.40 2.79
CA SER A 121 -13.46 9.81 3.47
C SER A 121 -12.18 9.61 2.66
N CYS A 122 -12.21 8.94 1.54
CA CYS A 122 -11.00 8.61 0.77
C CYS A 122 -11.02 9.30 -0.59
N ALA A 123 -10.02 10.14 -0.89
CA ALA A 123 -9.85 10.77 -2.19
C ALA A 123 -9.33 9.80 -3.28
N GLY A 124 -9.23 8.51 -3.00
CA GLY A 124 -8.91 7.50 -4.01
C GLY A 124 -9.99 7.49 -5.11
N GLY A 125 -9.58 7.47 -6.36
CA GLY A 125 -10.49 7.56 -7.50
C GLY A 125 -10.91 8.99 -7.86
N THR A 126 -10.29 10.02 -7.32
CA THR A 126 -10.61 11.43 -7.56
C THR A 126 -9.52 12.16 -8.32
N GLY A 127 -9.78 13.41 -8.69
CA GLY A 127 -8.79 14.28 -9.36
C GLY A 127 -7.52 14.48 -8.55
N ALA A 128 -7.63 14.66 -7.25
CA ALA A 128 -6.47 14.81 -6.36
C ALA A 128 -5.57 13.55 -6.37
N PHE A 129 -6.14 12.37 -6.47
CA PHE A 129 -5.38 11.14 -6.65
C PHE A 129 -4.63 11.14 -7.99
N ILE A 130 -5.31 11.49 -9.08
CA ILE A 130 -4.69 11.56 -10.41
C ILE A 130 -3.55 12.59 -10.42
N ASP A 131 -3.75 13.78 -9.84
CA ASP A 131 -2.73 14.83 -9.72
C ASP A 131 -1.50 14.36 -8.92
N GLN A 132 -1.72 13.63 -7.81
CA GLN A 132 -0.62 13.03 -7.03
C GLN A 132 0.17 11.99 -7.84
N MET A 133 -0.51 11.17 -8.62
CA MET A 133 0.14 10.15 -9.46
C MET A 133 0.87 10.79 -10.65
N ALA A 134 0.31 11.82 -11.24
CA ALA A 134 0.98 12.62 -12.28
C ALA A 134 2.27 13.25 -11.76
N THR A 135 2.23 13.82 -10.54
CA THR A 135 3.41 14.35 -9.85
C THR A 135 4.46 13.26 -9.59
N LEU A 136 4.04 12.04 -9.20
CA LEU A 136 4.94 10.90 -9.02
C LEU A 136 5.64 10.51 -10.33
N LEU A 137 4.93 10.57 -11.45
CA LEU A 137 5.45 10.32 -12.78
C LEU A 137 6.20 11.54 -13.36
N LYS A 138 6.20 12.67 -12.65
CA LYS A 138 6.78 13.97 -13.09
C LYS A 138 6.18 14.49 -14.40
N MET A 139 4.87 14.36 -14.52
CA MET A 139 4.07 14.78 -15.68
C MET A 139 2.96 15.74 -15.23
N GLY A 140 2.51 16.60 -16.13
CA GLY A 140 1.22 17.26 -15.97
C GLY A 140 0.07 16.29 -16.24
N ALA A 141 -1.16 16.61 -15.80
CA ALA A 141 -2.32 15.76 -16.00
C ALA A 141 -2.59 15.48 -17.50
N ASP A 142 -2.44 16.50 -18.36
CA ASP A 142 -2.62 16.37 -19.80
C ASP A 142 -1.52 15.51 -20.45
N GLU A 143 -0.27 15.64 -19.98
CA GLU A 143 0.85 14.81 -20.43
C GLU A 143 0.65 13.36 -20.03
N MET A 144 0.12 13.12 -18.83
CA MET A 144 -0.18 11.79 -18.31
C MET A 144 -1.28 11.11 -19.16
N ASP A 145 -2.35 11.82 -19.53
CA ASP A 145 -3.40 11.26 -20.40
C ASP A 145 -2.86 10.95 -21.82
N LYS A 146 -2.06 11.84 -22.41
CA LYS A 146 -1.41 11.58 -23.71
C LYS A 146 -0.47 10.38 -23.65
N ALA A 147 0.33 10.25 -22.60
CA ALA A 147 1.21 9.10 -22.38
C ALA A 147 0.40 7.80 -22.22
N ALA A 148 -0.70 7.84 -21.50
CA ALA A 148 -1.60 6.70 -21.30
C ALA A 148 -2.28 6.25 -22.59
N GLN A 149 -2.61 7.17 -23.51
CA GLN A 149 -3.18 6.82 -24.81
C GLN A 149 -2.22 6.01 -25.70
N ALA A 150 -0.91 6.17 -25.50
CA ALA A 150 0.12 5.42 -26.21
C ALA A 150 0.52 4.10 -25.50
N ALA A 151 -0.14 3.76 -24.39
CA ALA A 151 0.18 2.57 -23.62
C ALA A 151 -0.06 1.28 -24.41
N THR A 152 0.86 0.34 -24.26
CA THR A 152 0.80 -0.98 -24.89
C THR A 152 0.30 -2.05 -23.94
N ARG A 153 0.32 -1.77 -22.64
CA ARG A 153 -0.09 -2.70 -21.57
C ARG A 153 -0.57 -1.96 -20.34
N THR A 154 -1.22 -2.68 -19.44
CA THR A 154 -1.60 -2.20 -18.12
C THR A 154 -1.03 -3.13 -17.04
N TYR A 155 -0.50 -2.53 -15.98
CA TYR A 155 -0.08 -3.21 -14.76
C TYR A 155 -1.23 -3.28 -13.78
N THR A 156 -1.20 -4.25 -12.89
CA THR A 156 -2.13 -4.24 -11.77
C THR A 156 -1.62 -3.26 -10.72
N ILE A 157 -2.46 -2.28 -10.41
CA ILE A 157 -2.25 -1.32 -9.32
C ILE A 157 -3.41 -1.52 -8.35
N ALA A 158 -3.12 -1.55 -7.04
CA ALA A 158 -4.14 -1.70 -6.03
C ALA A 158 -5.20 -0.58 -6.14
N SER A 159 -6.44 -0.99 -6.29
CA SER A 159 -7.60 -0.09 -6.42
C SER A 159 -8.18 0.25 -5.05
N ARG A 160 -7.32 0.59 -4.08
CA ARG A 160 -7.72 1.01 -2.73
C ARG A 160 -7.52 2.51 -2.56
N CYS A 161 -6.67 2.95 -1.66
CA CYS A 161 -6.36 4.37 -1.55
C CYS A 161 -5.08 4.72 -2.31
N GLY A 162 -4.87 6.01 -2.58
CA GLY A 162 -3.69 6.51 -3.29
C GLY A 162 -2.35 6.11 -2.69
N VAL A 163 -2.35 5.75 -1.41
CA VAL A 163 -1.18 5.26 -0.70
C VAL A 163 -0.76 3.88 -1.19
N PHE A 164 -1.69 2.94 -1.28
CA PHE A 164 -1.41 1.59 -1.80
C PHE A 164 -1.05 1.61 -3.28
N ALA A 165 -1.76 2.42 -4.07
CA ALA A 165 -1.43 2.61 -5.48
C ALA A 165 0.01 3.09 -5.67
N LYS A 166 0.48 4.02 -4.83
CA LYS A 166 1.86 4.52 -4.86
C LYS A 166 2.89 3.43 -4.53
N SER A 167 2.58 2.55 -3.58
CA SER A 167 3.44 1.41 -3.22
C SER A 167 3.61 0.42 -4.38
N ASP A 168 2.61 0.29 -5.25
CA ASP A 168 2.69 -0.54 -6.45
C ASP A 168 3.40 0.18 -7.61
N ILE A 169 3.17 1.49 -7.76
CA ILE A 169 3.72 2.28 -8.86
C ILE A 169 5.23 2.48 -8.72
N GLN A 170 5.71 2.79 -7.52
CA GLN A 170 7.11 3.11 -7.30
C GLN A 170 8.07 1.98 -7.72
N PRO A 171 7.80 0.72 -7.37
CA PRO A 171 8.60 -0.40 -7.87
C PRO A 171 8.55 -0.57 -9.39
N LEU A 172 7.41 -0.30 -10.03
CA LEU A 172 7.32 -0.34 -11.49
C LEU A 172 8.23 0.71 -12.13
N ILE A 173 8.25 1.93 -11.59
CA ILE A 173 9.18 2.99 -12.01
C ILE A 173 10.63 2.52 -11.85
N ASN A 174 10.97 1.95 -10.69
CA ASN A 174 12.33 1.47 -10.39
C ASN A 174 12.77 0.29 -11.27
N GLN A 175 11.82 -0.49 -11.78
CA GLN A 175 12.06 -1.58 -12.72
C GLN A 175 12.13 -1.11 -14.18
N GLY A 176 11.97 0.18 -14.45
CA GLY A 176 12.04 0.76 -15.79
C GLY A 176 10.78 0.55 -16.63
N ALA A 177 9.61 0.38 -16.00
CA ALA A 177 8.34 0.31 -16.72
C ALA A 177 8.07 1.63 -17.46
N GLN A 178 7.46 1.54 -18.64
CA GLN A 178 7.15 2.71 -19.45
C GLN A 178 6.12 3.60 -18.72
N ALA A 179 6.39 4.90 -18.67
CA ALA A 179 5.53 5.84 -17.95
C ALA A 179 4.08 5.87 -18.51
N GLY A 180 3.90 5.69 -19.80
CA GLY A 180 2.57 5.58 -20.43
C GLY A 180 1.80 4.36 -19.97
N ASP A 181 2.45 3.21 -19.86
CA ASP A 181 1.84 1.97 -19.37
C ASP A 181 1.42 2.11 -17.88
N ILE A 182 2.26 2.78 -17.07
CA ILE A 182 1.93 3.09 -15.67
C ILE A 182 0.74 4.06 -15.61
N ALA A 183 0.72 5.11 -16.42
CA ALA A 183 -0.37 6.08 -16.48
C ALA A 183 -1.71 5.43 -16.83
N ALA A 184 -1.73 4.55 -17.84
CA ALA A 184 -2.93 3.79 -18.20
C ALA A 184 -3.38 2.87 -17.07
N SER A 185 -2.43 2.29 -16.32
CA SER A 185 -2.71 1.43 -15.18
C SER A 185 -3.31 2.20 -13.99
N ILE A 186 -2.88 3.45 -13.79
CA ILE A 186 -3.44 4.35 -12.79
C ILE A 186 -4.90 4.67 -13.13
N TYR A 187 -5.21 5.02 -14.39
CA TYR A 187 -6.60 5.27 -14.79
C TYR A 187 -7.47 4.03 -14.62
N GLN A 188 -6.96 2.84 -14.92
CA GLN A 188 -7.70 1.60 -14.66
C GLN A 188 -7.92 1.35 -13.16
N ALA A 189 -6.96 1.68 -12.30
CA ALA A 189 -7.13 1.59 -10.84
C ALA A 189 -8.20 2.56 -10.34
N VAL A 190 -8.25 3.80 -10.86
CA VAL A 190 -9.32 4.78 -10.56
C VAL A 190 -10.70 4.20 -10.90
N VAL A 191 -10.84 3.62 -12.08
CA VAL A 191 -12.10 3.01 -12.53
C VAL A 191 -12.51 1.87 -11.59
N ASN A 192 -11.59 0.95 -11.32
CA ASN A 192 -11.85 -0.20 -10.46
C ASN A 192 -12.26 0.24 -9.05
N GLN A 193 -11.58 1.25 -8.51
CA GLN A 193 -11.89 1.79 -7.19
C GLN A 193 -13.25 2.48 -7.15
N THR A 194 -13.59 3.29 -8.17
CA THR A 194 -14.88 3.97 -8.25
C THR A 194 -16.01 2.96 -8.33
N ILE A 195 -15.87 1.93 -9.17
CA ILE A 195 -16.91 0.90 -9.32
C ILE A 195 -17.02 0.06 -8.04
N ALA A 196 -15.92 -0.52 -7.56
CA ALA A 196 -15.96 -1.39 -6.38
C ALA A 196 -16.38 -0.64 -5.10
N GLY A 197 -15.89 0.59 -4.92
CA GLY A 197 -16.18 1.38 -3.72
C GLY A 197 -17.60 1.99 -3.70
N LEU A 198 -18.14 2.37 -4.85
CA LEU A 198 -19.40 3.10 -4.93
C LEU A 198 -20.57 2.28 -5.48
N ALA A 199 -20.36 1.40 -6.46
CA ALA A 199 -21.46 0.60 -6.99
C ALA A 199 -21.97 -0.44 -5.98
N GLN A 200 -21.08 -1.03 -5.18
CA GLN A 200 -21.43 -1.97 -4.11
C GLN A 200 -22.47 -3.02 -4.54
N GLY A 201 -22.18 -3.70 -5.65
CA GLY A 201 -23.07 -4.72 -6.22
C GLY A 201 -24.25 -4.21 -7.04
N ARG A 202 -24.56 -2.90 -7.04
CA ARG A 202 -25.61 -2.35 -7.92
C ARG A 202 -25.07 -2.20 -9.34
N PRO A 203 -25.74 -2.77 -10.36
CA PRO A 203 -25.26 -2.68 -11.74
C PRO A 203 -25.34 -1.24 -12.26
N ILE A 204 -24.25 -0.74 -12.82
CA ILE A 204 -24.18 0.53 -13.55
C ILE A 204 -24.49 0.23 -15.01
N LYS A 205 -25.66 0.66 -15.50
CA LYS A 205 -26.16 0.38 -16.84
C LYS A 205 -27.16 1.43 -17.32
N GLY A 206 -27.52 1.39 -18.59
CA GLY A 206 -28.42 2.35 -19.22
C GLY A 206 -27.64 3.54 -19.80
N ASN A 207 -28.28 4.70 -19.85
CA ASN A 207 -27.67 5.95 -20.34
C ASN A 207 -26.81 6.57 -19.24
N ILE A 208 -25.49 6.42 -19.35
CA ILE A 208 -24.52 6.89 -18.35
C ILE A 208 -24.01 8.28 -18.77
N LEU A 209 -24.05 9.22 -17.83
CA LEU A 209 -23.50 10.56 -18.00
C LEU A 209 -22.19 10.71 -17.23
N TYR A 210 -21.14 11.20 -17.89
CA TYR A 210 -19.84 11.49 -17.29
C TYR A 210 -19.71 12.96 -16.93
N LEU A 211 -19.44 13.28 -15.65
CA LEU A 211 -19.30 14.64 -15.14
C LEU A 211 -18.00 14.80 -14.33
N GLY A 212 -17.63 16.06 -14.11
CA GLY A 212 -16.47 16.45 -13.30
C GLY A 212 -15.17 16.56 -14.08
N GLY A 213 -14.19 17.23 -13.51
CA GLY A 213 -12.92 17.55 -14.16
C GLY A 213 -12.17 16.34 -14.70
N PRO A 214 -11.86 15.32 -13.89
CA PRO A 214 -11.14 14.13 -14.35
C PRO A 214 -11.77 13.45 -15.58
N LEU A 215 -13.09 13.28 -15.58
CA LEU A 215 -13.81 12.67 -16.71
C LEU A 215 -13.93 13.61 -17.90
N THR A 216 -13.90 14.93 -17.68
CA THR A 216 -13.95 15.90 -18.79
C THR A 216 -12.62 15.95 -19.53
N PHE A 217 -11.50 16.02 -18.80
CA PHE A 217 -10.17 16.22 -19.40
C PHE A 217 -9.51 14.92 -19.89
N SER A 218 -9.74 13.76 -19.22
CA SER A 218 -9.09 12.51 -19.59
C SER A 218 -9.94 11.63 -20.50
N VAL A 219 -9.50 11.46 -21.72
CA VAL A 219 -10.09 10.51 -22.70
C VAL A 219 -9.83 9.07 -22.27
N THR A 220 -8.62 8.78 -21.77
CA THR A 220 -8.23 7.44 -21.35
C THR A 220 -9.08 6.96 -20.18
N LEU A 221 -9.39 7.83 -19.22
CA LEU A 221 -10.24 7.50 -18.07
C LEU A 221 -11.65 7.10 -18.50
N ARG A 222 -12.28 7.87 -19.41
CA ARG A 222 -13.61 7.53 -19.96
C ARG A 222 -13.59 6.19 -20.70
N ARG A 223 -12.60 5.97 -21.57
CA ARG A 223 -12.45 4.68 -22.29
C ARG A 223 -12.27 3.50 -21.33
N SER A 224 -11.57 3.71 -20.22
CA SER A 224 -11.40 2.68 -19.19
C SER A 224 -12.71 2.37 -18.48
N PHE A 225 -13.56 3.37 -18.20
CA PHE A 225 -14.94 3.15 -17.70
C PHE A 225 -15.78 2.39 -18.73
N ASP A 226 -15.82 2.85 -19.97
CA ASP A 226 -16.58 2.20 -21.05
C ASP A 226 -16.21 0.73 -21.19
N LYS A 227 -14.90 0.45 -21.22
CA LYS A 227 -14.38 -0.92 -21.33
C LYS A 227 -14.75 -1.79 -20.13
N THR A 228 -14.65 -1.24 -18.91
CA THR A 228 -14.90 -2.00 -17.69
C THR A 228 -16.39 -2.27 -17.48
N LEU A 229 -17.25 -1.31 -17.82
CA LEU A 229 -18.71 -1.41 -17.69
C LEU A 229 -19.39 -2.12 -18.88
N GLY A 230 -18.67 -2.27 -20.00
CA GLY A 230 -19.23 -2.83 -21.23
C GLY A 230 -20.29 -1.94 -21.90
N VAL A 231 -20.25 -0.63 -21.65
CA VAL A 231 -21.17 0.38 -22.16
C VAL A 231 -20.39 1.60 -22.64
N THR A 232 -21.05 2.49 -23.40
CA THR A 232 -20.47 3.78 -23.77
C THR A 232 -21.20 4.89 -23.03
N GLY A 233 -20.49 5.60 -22.16
CA GLY A 233 -21.04 6.76 -21.47
C GLY A 233 -20.97 8.02 -22.32
N THR A 234 -21.78 9.01 -21.97
CA THR A 234 -21.88 10.30 -22.67
C THR A 234 -21.20 11.39 -21.85
N LEU A 235 -20.31 12.17 -22.47
CA LEU A 235 -19.77 13.40 -21.92
C LEU A 235 -20.61 14.57 -22.50
N PRO A 236 -21.43 15.25 -21.66
CA PRO A 236 -22.22 16.35 -22.17
C PRO A 236 -21.35 17.59 -22.44
N GLU A 237 -21.81 18.46 -23.32
CA GLU A 237 -21.28 19.81 -23.43
C GLU A 237 -21.44 20.52 -22.07
N ASN A 238 -20.47 21.29 -21.65
CA ASN A 238 -20.46 21.95 -20.33
C ASN A 238 -20.43 21.01 -19.10
N SER A 239 -19.92 19.80 -19.24
CA SER A 239 -19.79 18.79 -18.19
C SER A 239 -19.13 19.30 -16.88
N LEU A 240 -18.25 20.30 -16.96
CA LEU A 240 -17.60 20.97 -15.82
C LEU A 240 -18.54 21.91 -15.05
N LEU A 241 -19.62 22.37 -15.68
CA LEU A 241 -20.49 23.44 -15.21
C LEU A 241 -21.84 22.94 -14.70
N PHE A 242 -22.10 21.63 -14.73
CA PHE A 242 -23.41 21.06 -14.39
C PHE A 242 -23.91 21.47 -13.02
N VAL A 243 -23.06 21.48 -12.01
CA VAL A 243 -23.44 21.89 -10.65
C VAL A 243 -23.80 23.39 -10.63
N ALA A 244 -22.98 24.26 -11.23
CA ALA A 244 -23.26 25.69 -11.31
C ALA A 244 -24.53 25.98 -12.15
N MET A 245 -24.74 25.26 -13.25
CA MET A 245 -25.95 25.36 -14.04
C MET A 245 -27.19 24.91 -13.26
N GLY A 246 -27.08 23.82 -12.51
CA GLY A 246 -28.14 23.32 -11.64
C GLY A 246 -28.51 24.32 -10.54
N ALA A 247 -27.51 24.94 -9.94
CA ALA A 247 -27.71 26.03 -8.97
C ALA A 247 -28.42 27.23 -9.63
N ALA A 248 -27.98 27.65 -10.83
CA ALA A 248 -28.62 28.75 -11.56
C ALA A 248 -30.06 28.40 -11.95
N PHE A 249 -30.37 27.18 -12.35
CA PHE A 249 -31.73 26.75 -12.66
C PHE A 249 -32.65 26.75 -11.42
N TYR A 250 -32.09 26.46 -10.26
CA TYR A 250 -32.81 26.44 -8.98
C TYR A 250 -32.98 27.81 -8.36
N ALA A 251 -32.12 28.78 -8.68
CA ALA A 251 -32.15 30.12 -8.13
C ALA A 251 -33.54 30.79 -8.34
N ASP A 252 -34.21 31.13 -7.26
CA ASP A 252 -35.55 31.73 -7.23
C ASP A 252 -35.60 33.05 -6.45
N GLU A 253 -34.51 33.41 -5.77
CA GLU A 253 -34.39 34.71 -5.05
C GLU A 253 -33.47 35.65 -5.81
N GLU A 254 -33.96 36.88 -5.98
CA GLU A 254 -33.21 37.95 -6.63
C GLU A 254 -32.27 38.63 -5.64
N SER A 255 -30.99 38.77 -6.00
CA SER A 255 -29.94 39.39 -5.19
C SER A 255 -29.21 40.46 -5.99
N ASP A 256 -28.76 41.50 -5.31
CA ASP A 256 -27.76 42.45 -5.83
C ASP A 256 -26.35 41.86 -5.62
N LEU A 257 -25.68 41.53 -6.72
CA LEU A 257 -24.38 40.86 -6.67
C LEU A 257 -23.27 41.73 -6.08
N ARG A 258 -23.40 43.05 -6.16
CA ARG A 258 -22.46 44.03 -5.57
C ARG A 258 -22.57 44.02 -4.05
N GLU A 259 -23.80 43.92 -3.54
CA GLU A 259 -24.03 43.82 -2.10
C GLU A 259 -23.56 42.44 -1.58
N VAL A 260 -23.78 41.37 -2.34
CA VAL A 260 -23.29 40.04 -2.00
C VAL A 260 -21.75 40.03 -1.97
N ALA A 261 -21.08 40.61 -2.96
CA ALA A 261 -19.63 40.76 -3.00
C ALA A 261 -19.09 41.53 -1.78
N LYS A 262 -19.76 42.59 -1.37
CA LYS A 262 -19.40 43.38 -0.17
C LYS A 262 -19.54 42.56 1.11
N ARG A 263 -20.60 41.74 1.24
CA ARG A 263 -20.78 40.84 2.40
C ARG A 263 -19.69 39.79 2.51
N LEU A 264 -19.07 39.39 1.38
CA LEU A 264 -17.90 38.52 1.40
C LEU A 264 -16.67 39.19 2.01
N ASP A 265 -16.51 40.51 1.91
CA ASP A 265 -15.42 41.25 2.57
C ASP A 265 -15.61 41.27 4.10
N ASP A 266 -16.84 41.33 4.55
CA ASP A 266 -17.21 41.39 5.98
C ASP A 266 -17.17 40.00 6.62
N TYR A 267 -16.97 38.93 5.84
CA TYR A 267 -16.90 37.57 6.32
C TYR A 267 -15.60 37.34 7.10
N SER A 268 -15.71 37.18 8.40
CA SER A 268 -14.61 36.72 9.26
C SER A 268 -14.91 35.33 9.76
N ALA A 269 -13.94 34.44 9.59
CA ALA A 269 -14.02 33.10 10.18
C ALA A 269 -14.07 33.23 11.72
N THR A 270 -15.21 32.93 12.32
CA THR A 270 -15.43 33.02 13.78
C THR A 270 -14.96 31.78 14.53
N ALA A 271 -14.60 30.72 13.81
CA ALA A 271 -14.16 29.47 14.41
C ALA A 271 -12.69 29.55 14.85
N THR A 272 -12.42 29.09 16.05
CA THR A 272 -11.06 28.98 16.59
C THR A 272 -10.58 27.54 16.39
N TYR A 273 -9.41 27.36 15.82
CA TYR A 273 -8.79 26.04 15.71
C TYR A 273 -8.01 25.66 16.98
N VAL A 274 -7.83 24.37 17.22
CA VAL A 274 -6.99 23.85 18.30
C VAL A 274 -5.52 24.09 17.95
N SER A 275 -4.78 24.78 18.83
CA SER A 275 -3.37 25.09 18.61
C SER A 275 -2.45 24.36 19.58
N LEU A 276 -1.22 24.13 19.11
CA LEU A 276 -0.11 23.56 19.88
C LEU A 276 0.87 24.68 20.29
N PRO A 277 1.75 24.41 21.27
CA PRO A 277 2.82 25.34 21.60
C PRO A 277 3.76 25.60 20.43
N PRO A 278 4.34 26.81 20.29
CA PRO A 278 5.34 27.14 19.28
C PRO A 278 6.55 26.18 19.31
N LEU A 279 7.17 25.96 18.17
CA LEU A 279 8.38 25.13 18.06
C LEU A 279 9.57 25.79 18.79
N PHE A 280 9.72 27.11 18.65
CA PHE A 280 10.70 27.91 19.36
C PHE A 280 10.01 29.07 20.04
N ALA A 281 10.37 29.33 21.31
CA ALA A 281 9.84 30.45 22.06
C ALA A 281 10.45 31.80 21.61
N ASN A 282 11.70 31.76 21.12
CA ASN A 282 12.42 32.94 20.65
C ASN A 282 13.59 32.54 19.74
N LYS A 283 14.24 33.54 19.13
CA LYS A 283 15.33 33.36 18.20
C LYS A 283 16.59 32.73 18.85
N GLN A 284 16.88 33.04 20.12
CA GLN A 284 18.02 32.50 20.82
C GLN A 284 17.90 30.97 21.01
N GLU A 285 16.73 30.48 21.35
CA GLU A 285 16.47 29.04 21.45
C GLU A 285 16.71 28.32 20.11
N TYR A 286 16.33 28.96 19.01
CA TYR A 286 16.63 28.44 17.67
C TYR A 286 18.14 28.43 17.38
N GLU A 287 18.85 29.51 17.68
CA GLU A 287 20.30 29.60 17.44
C GLU A 287 21.07 28.56 18.26
N ASP A 288 20.71 28.33 19.49
CA ASP A 288 21.31 27.28 20.36
C ASP A 288 21.02 25.87 19.81
N PHE A 289 19.80 25.61 19.38
CA PHE A 289 19.39 24.37 18.73
C PHE A 289 20.19 24.15 17.43
N HIS A 290 20.26 25.13 16.56
CA HIS A 290 20.99 25.06 15.29
C HIS A 290 22.49 24.81 15.51
N ALA A 291 23.12 25.55 16.42
CA ALA A 291 24.53 25.39 16.77
C ALA A 291 24.86 24.01 17.36
N ARG A 292 23.94 23.41 18.07
CA ARG A 292 24.10 22.04 18.61
C ARG A 292 24.14 21.00 17.50
N HIS A 293 23.25 21.08 16.52
CA HIS A 293 23.18 20.15 15.40
C HIS A 293 24.33 20.28 14.40
N LEU A 294 24.97 21.45 14.31
CA LEU A 294 26.16 21.65 13.50
C LEU A 294 27.43 20.94 14.01
N LYS A 295 27.39 20.30 15.19
CA LYS A 295 28.55 19.58 15.75
C LYS A 295 28.73 18.18 15.16
N ALA A 296 27.69 17.55 14.62
CA ALA A 296 27.74 16.21 14.05
C ALA A 296 28.08 16.30 12.54
N THR A 297 29.36 16.48 12.25
CA THR A 297 29.88 16.71 10.87
C THR A 297 30.90 15.66 10.47
N VAL A 298 30.98 15.39 9.17
CA VAL A 298 32.07 14.63 8.54
C VAL A 298 32.97 15.58 7.79
N PRO A 299 34.32 15.52 7.96
CA PRO A 299 35.19 16.36 7.18
C PRO A 299 35.03 16.14 5.68
N CYS A 300 34.82 17.22 4.94
CA CYS A 300 34.85 17.25 3.47
C CYS A 300 36.21 17.78 3.02
N LEU A 301 37.02 16.94 2.41
CA LEU A 301 38.37 17.30 1.95
C LEU A 301 38.40 17.47 0.43
N PRO A 302 39.27 18.35 -0.10
CA PRO A 302 39.47 18.42 -1.54
C PRO A 302 39.95 17.10 -2.11
N PHE A 303 39.35 16.64 -3.22
CA PHE A 303 39.73 15.41 -3.88
C PHE A 303 41.02 15.63 -4.70
N GLY A 304 42.18 15.46 -4.06
CA GLY A 304 43.51 15.63 -4.68
C GLY A 304 44.08 14.34 -5.27
N ALA A 305 45.17 14.47 -6.06
CA ALA A 305 45.81 13.31 -6.71
C ALA A 305 46.44 12.31 -5.70
N ASP A 306 46.76 12.75 -4.49
CA ASP A 306 47.46 11.96 -3.46
C ASP A 306 46.53 11.36 -2.40
N CYS A 307 45.21 11.30 -2.63
CA CYS A 307 44.24 10.80 -1.66
C CYS A 307 44.33 9.30 -1.37
N GLY A 308 45.21 8.56 -2.04
CA GLY A 308 45.33 7.10 -1.90
C GLY A 308 44.12 6.34 -2.45
N PRO A 309 43.99 5.06 -2.09
CA PRO A 309 42.83 4.27 -2.49
C PRO A 309 41.54 4.78 -1.82
N VAL A 310 40.48 4.92 -2.62
CA VAL A 310 39.18 5.43 -2.17
C VAL A 310 38.14 4.33 -2.08
N HIS A 311 37.08 4.56 -1.27
CA HIS A 311 35.93 3.69 -1.12
C HIS A 311 34.66 4.42 -1.54
N ILE A 312 33.87 3.79 -2.41
CA ILE A 312 32.64 4.38 -2.97
C ILE A 312 31.43 3.68 -2.41
N GLY A 313 30.50 4.46 -1.88
CA GLY A 313 29.16 3.99 -1.53
C GLY A 313 28.10 4.58 -2.45
N ILE A 314 27.21 3.74 -2.96
CA ILE A 314 26.13 4.12 -3.86
C ILE A 314 24.81 3.70 -3.25
N ASP A 315 23.99 4.66 -2.85
CA ASP A 315 22.60 4.42 -2.42
C ASP A 315 21.66 4.71 -3.58
N SER A 316 21.14 3.64 -4.17
CA SER A 316 20.15 3.68 -5.24
C SER A 316 18.74 3.58 -4.67
N GLY A 317 18.24 4.71 -4.18
CA GLY A 317 16.88 4.78 -3.64
C GLY A 317 15.80 4.77 -4.71
N SER A 318 14.54 4.75 -4.27
CA SER A 318 13.37 4.70 -5.14
C SER A 318 13.23 5.94 -6.04
N THR A 319 13.61 7.11 -5.56
CA THR A 319 13.48 8.40 -6.28
C THR A 319 14.80 9.13 -6.51
N THR A 320 15.83 8.77 -5.77
CA THR A 320 17.11 9.48 -5.77
C THR A 320 18.29 8.53 -5.79
N ILE A 321 19.40 8.99 -6.40
CA ILE A 321 20.72 8.38 -6.28
C ILE A 321 21.58 9.27 -5.41
N LYS A 322 22.27 8.63 -4.48
CA LYS A 322 23.31 9.26 -3.67
C LYS A 322 24.61 8.47 -3.87
N LEU A 323 25.68 9.18 -4.02
CA LEU A 323 27.02 8.59 -4.16
C LEU A 323 27.98 9.36 -3.27
N VAL A 324 28.75 8.64 -2.48
CA VAL A 324 29.77 9.20 -1.59
C VAL A 324 31.09 8.50 -1.85
N VAL A 325 32.17 9.27 -1.96
CA VAL A 325 33.54 8.77 -2.03
C VAL A 325 34.26 9.18 -0.77
N ILE A 326 34.84 8.20 -0.07
CA ILE A 326 35.61 8.44 1.15
C ILE A 326 37.06 7.97 1.01
N ASP A 327 37.96 8.59 1.78
CA ASP A 327 39.35 8.14 1.96
C ASP A 327 39.44 7.04 3.05
N ASN A 328 40.68 6.63 3.36
CA ASN A 328 40.96 5.65 4.41
C ASN A 328 40.69 6.16 5.84
N ASP A 329 40.56 7.46 6.03
CA ASP A 329 40.20 8.07 7.32
C ASP A 329 38.70 8.36 7.45
N ALA A 330 37.90 7.95 6.46
CA ALA A 330 36.47 8.16 6.36
C ALA A 330 36.05 9.62 6.08
N ASN A 331 36.96 10.46 5.64
CA ASN A 331 36.63 11.81 5.18
C ASN A 331 35.95 11.74 3.81
N ILE A 332 35.01 12.62 3.56
CA ILE A 332 34.29 12.71 2.27
C ILE A 332 35.18 13.50 1.29
N LEU A 333 35.48 12.89 0.15
CA LEU A 333 36.21 13.52 -0.97
C LEU A 333 35.27 13.99 -2.07
N PHE A 334 34.13 13.32 -2.23
CA PHE A 334 33.13 13.66 -3.23
C PHE A 334 31.76 13.16 -2.77
N GLU A 335 30.72 13.96 -3.04
CA GLU A 335 29.34 13.58 -2.82
C GLU A 335 28.44 13.98 -3.97
N ARG A 336 27.39 13.20 -4.17
CA ARG A 336 26.35 13.53 -5.15
C ARG A 336 24.99 13.06 -4.66
N TYR A 337 24.02 13.97 -4.69
CA TYR A 337 22.61 13.69 -4.40
C TYR A 337 21.77 14.19 -5.58
N ARG A 338 21.10 13.30 -6.32
CA ARG A 338 20.32 13.64 -7.52
C ARG A 338 19.06 12.78 -7.65
N PRO A 339 17.96 13.30 -8.23
CA PRO A 339 16.81 12.49 -8.63
C PRO A 339 17.24 11.45 -9.69
N ASN A 340 16.75 10.20 -9.55
CA ASN A 340 17.07 9.10 -10.47
C ASN A 340 16.20 9.08 -11.75
N LEU A 341 15.15 9.89 -11.82
CA LEU A 341 14.21 9.98 -12.95
C LEU A 341 13.63 8.63 -13.42
N GLY A 342 13.54 7.66 -12.50
CA GLY A 342 13.07 6.30 -12.80
C GLY A 342 14.13 5.37 -13.41
N ASN A 343 15.33 5.85 -13.73
CA ASN A 343 16.43 5.01 -14.21
C ASN A 343 17.77 5.44 -13.57
N PRO A 344 18.30 4.69 -12.60
CA PRO A 344 19.54 5.04 -11.92
C PRO A 344 20.79 4.88 -12.78
N ILE A 345 20.74 4.02 -13.80
CA ILE A 345 21.93 3.57 -14.53
C ILE A 345 22.69 4.69 -15.24
N PRO A 346 22.05 5.58 -16.04
CA PRO A 346 22.77 6.67 -16.70
C PRO A 346 23.46 7.60 -15.70
N LEU A 347 22.79 7.91 -14.58
CA LEU A 347 23.32 8.83 -13.58
C LEU A 347 24.55 8.26 -12.86
N VAL A 348 24.52 6.97 -12.50
CA VAL A 348 25.66 6.30 -11.88
C VAL A 348 26.83 6.21 -12.86
N ARG A 349 26.58 5.79 -14.13
CA ARG A 349 27.59 5.76 -15.18
C ARG A 349 28.28 7.12 -15.35
N ASP A 350 27.49 8.17 -15.54
CA ASP A 350 28.03 9.52 -15.80
C ASP A 350 28.78 10.06 -14.58
N THR A 351 28.39 9.66 -13.36
CA THR A 351 29.11 10.02 -12.14
C THR A 351 30.46 9.32 -12.05
N LEU A 352 30.49 8.00 -12.29
CA LEU A 352 31.75 7.23 -12.27
C LEU A 352 32.71 7.70 -13.39
N LEU A 353 32.17 7.97 -14.58
CA LEU A 353 33.00 8.56 -15.68
C LEU A 353 33.56 9.93 -15.32
N GLY A 354 32.76 10.79 -14.67
CA GLY A 354 33.22 12.09 -14.17
C GLY A 354 34.39 11.91 -13.21
N LEU A 355 34.24 10.99 -12.21
CA LEU A 355 35.30 10.73 -11.24
C LEU A 355 36.63 10.30 -11.93
N TYR A 356 36.57 9.39 -12.91
CA TYR A 356 37.79 8.98 -13.64
C TYR A 356 38.39 10.08 -14.49
N ARG A 357 37.59 10.97 -15.08
CA ARG A 357 38.05 12.10 -15.89
C ARG A 357 38.67 13.21 -15.06
N ASP A 358 38.02 13.53 -13.95
CA ASP A 358 38.43 14.62 -13.06
C ASP A 358 39.64 14.22 -12.20
N HIS A 359 39.84 12.91 -11.97
CA HIS A 359 40.93 12.35 -11.16
C HIS A 359 41.69 11.25 -11.92
N PRO A 360 42.54 11.60 -12.89
CA PRO A 360 43.36 10.63 -13.61
C PRO A 360 44.25 9.81 -12.68
N GLY A 361 44.19 8.49 -12.78
CA GLY A 361 44.92 7.57 -11.89
C GLY A 361 44.19 7.18 -10.61
N LEU A 362 42.91 7.54 -10.48
CA LEU A 362 42.05 7.17 -9.35
C LEU A 362 42.13 5.67 -9.06
N GLN A 363 42.47 5.33 -7.80
CA GLN A 363 42.50 3.97 -7.29
C GLN A 363 41.27 3.71 -6.45
N ILE A 364 40.38 2.89 -6.92
CA ILE A 364 39.16 2.49 -6.19
C ILE A 364 39.43 1.15 -5.50
N ALA A 365 39.44 1.16 -4.18
CA ALA A 365 39.62 -0.04 -3.35
C ALA A 365 38.35 -0.84 -3.19
N SER A 366 37.18 -0.18 -3.07
CA SER A 366 35.89 -0.87 -3.01
C SER A 366 34.74 0.01 -3.49
N VAL A 367 33.73 -0.64 -4.09
CA VAL A 367 32.44 -0.03 -4.41
C VAL A 367 31.33 -0.88 -3.82
N THR A 368 30.52 -0.28 -2.93
CA THR A 368 29.40 -0.95 -2.27
C THR A 368 28.11 -0.26 -2.63
N THR A 369 27.10 -1.02 -3.05
CA THR A 369 25.78 -0.50 -3.42
C THR A 369 24.76 -0.83 -2.34
N THR A 370 23.77 0.04 -2.17
CA THR A 370 22.65 -0.14 -1.24
C THR A 370 21.36 0.47 -1.81
N GLY A 371 20.23 0.31 -1.12
CA GLY A 371 18.93 0.82 -1.52
C GLY A 371 18.15 -0.10 -2.46
N TYR A 372 16.97 0.34 -2.91
CA TYR A 372 16.07 -0.47 -3.76
C TYR A 372 16.70 -0.91 -5.10
N GLY A 373 17.57 -0.09 -5.69
CA GLY A 373 18.26 -0.37 -6.95
C GLY A 373 19.61 -1.06 -6.78
N GLU A 374 19.97 -1.49 -5.58
CA GLU A 374 21.26 -2.09 -5.21
C GLU A 374 21.72 -3.15 -6.20
N GLU A 375 20.94 -4.19 -6.40
CA GLU A 375 21.29 -5.33 -7.26
C GLU A 375 21.42 -4.95 -8.73
N LEU A 376 20.58 -4.03 -9.22
CA LEU A 376 20.66 -3.54 -10.59
C LEU A 376 21.98 -2.78 -10.82
N VAL A 377 22.31 -1.84 -9.93
CA VAL A 377 23.54 -1.03 -10.01
C VAL A 377 24.77 -1.90 -9.84
N LYS A 378 24.77 -2.82 -8.87
CA LYS A 378 25.84 -3.79 -8.64
C LYS A 378 26.15 -4.60 -9.88
N ASN A 379 25.12 -5.18 -10.51
CA ASN A 379 25.30 -6.02 -11.69
C ASN A 379 25.68 -5.21 -12.94
N ALA A 380 25.16 -3.99 -13.08
CA ALA A 380 25.45 -3.13 -14.22
C ALA A 380 26.92 -2.66 -14.25
N PHE A 381 27.47 -2.31 -13.09
CA PHE A 381 28.79 -1.71 -13.00
C PHE A 381 29.86 -2.60 -12.35
N HIS A 382 29.53 -3.87 -12.07
CA HIS A 382 30.40 -4.85 -11.42
C HIS A 382 30.90 -4.39 -10.05
N CYS A 383 30.01 -3.72 -9.27
CA CYS A 383 30.38 -3.28 -7.92
C CYS A 383 30.68 -4.49 -7.03
N ASP A 384 31.62 -4.33 -6.10
CA ASP A 384 32.17 -5.43 -5.30
C ASP A 384 31.12 -6.08 -4.39
N ARG A 385 30.22 -5.26 -3.83
CA ARG A 385 29.24 -5.71 -2.85
C ARG A 385 27.91 -5.00 -2.99
N GLY A 386 26.84 -5.74 -2.69
CA GLY A 386 25.53 -5.19 -2.37
C GLY A 386 25.30 -5.29 -0.85
N LEU A 387 24.73 -4.25 -0.26
CA LEU A 387 24.50 -4.15 1.17
C LEU A 387 23.03 -3.82 1.43
N VAL A 388 22.40 -4.52 2.36
CA VAL A 388 21.03 -4.18 2.76
C VAL A 388 21.02 -2.77 3.34
N GLU A 389 20.04 -1.97 2.94
CA GLU A 389 19.93 -0.55 3.31
C GLU A 389 19.93 -0.33 4.83
N THR A 390 19.30 -1.23 5.60
CA THR A 390 19.29 -1.18 7.07
C THR A 390 20.69 -1.25 7.68
N VAL A 391 21.54 -2.12 7.15
CA VAL A 391 22.92 -2.28 7.62
C VAL A 391 23.77 -1.05 7.21
N ALA A 392 23.55 -0.50 6.02
CA ALA A 392 24.24 0.73 5.60
C ALA A 392 23.92 1.89 6.54
N HIS A 393 22.65 2.14 6.80
CA HIS A 393 22.19 3.18 7.72
C HIS A 393 22.69 2.99 9.15
N PHE A 394 22.68 1.76 9.65
CA PHE A 394 23.22 1.44 10.97
C PHE A 394 24.74 1.68 11.05
N THR A 395 25.48 1.24 10.02
CA THR A 395 26.94 1.46 9.95
C THR A 395 27.29 2.95 10.01
N ALA A 396 26.55 3.79 9.28
CA ALA A 396 26.73 5.23 9.32
C ALA A 396 26.34 5.84 10.67
N ALA A 397 25.22 5.46 11.26
CA ALA A 397 24.77 5.97 12.55
C ALA A 397 25.78 5.64 13.67
N LYS A 398 26.30 4.42 13.68
CA LYS A 398 27.32 3.97 14.66
C LYS A 398 28.63 4.75 14.54
N HIS A 399 28.94 5.30 13.37
CA HIS A 399 30.12 6.16 13.21
C HIS A 399 29.96 7.50 13.96
N PHE A 400 28.76 8.09 14.00
CA PHE A 400 28.47 9.32 14.73
C PHE A 400 28.16 9.10 16.22
N LEU A 401 27.54 7.98 16.54
CA LEU A 401 27.12 7.62 17.90
C LEU A 401 27.35 6.13 18.12
N PRO A 402 28.54 5.70 18.64
CA PRO A 402 28.88 4.29 18.82
C PRO A 402 27.92 3.48 19.67
N ASP A 403 27.28 4.12 20.64
CA ASP A 403 26.28 3.57 21.56
C ASP A 403 24.83 3.94 21.18
N VAL A 404 24.57 4.09 19.87
CA VAL A 404 23.22 4.37 19.36
C VAL A 404 22.23 3.29 19.79
N GLU A 405 21.08 3.72 20.33
CA GLU A 405 19.98 2.85 20.78
C GLU A 405 18.82 2.84 19.78
N PHE A 406 18.64 3.97 19.08
CA PHE A 406 17.56 4.09 18.11
C PHE A 406 17.97 4.93 16.92
N ILE A 407 17.54 4.50 15.72
CA ILE A 407 17.79 5.21 14.47
C ILE A 407 16.45 5.48 13.81
N ILE A 408 16.25 6.72 13.37
CA ILE A 408 15.06 7.13 12.63
C ILE A 408 15.49 7.70 11.30
N ASP A 409 15.19 6.99 10.23
CA ASP A 409 15.41 7.45 8.87
C ASP A 409 14.10 7.84 8.22
N ILE A 410 13.94 9.12 7.89
CA ILE A 410 12.78 9.62 7.16
C ILE A 410 13.22 10.12 5.79
N GLY A 411 12.98 9.28 4.80
CA GLY A 411 13.21 9.58 3.41
C GLY A 411 12.10 10.42 2.77
N GLY A 412 12.20 10.59 1.46
CA GLY A 412 11.16 11.27 0.69
C GLY A 412 9.86 10.47 0.57
N GLN A 413 9.93 9.15 0.52
CA GLN A 413 8.80 8.27 0.23
C GLN A 413 8.53 7.22 1.31
N ASP A 414 9.53 6.85 2.06
CA ASP A 414 9.47 5.82 3.08
C ASP A 414 10.12 6.30 4.38
N MET A 415 9.84 5.57 5.44
CA MET A 415 10.41 5.77 6.76
C MET A 415 10.85 4.42 7.29
N LYS A 416 12.03 4.39 7.86
CA LYS A 416 12.62 3.22 8.49
C LYS A 416 13.12 3.60 9.87
N CYS A 417 12.80 2.79 10.86
CA CYS A 417 13.32 3.00 12.22
C CYS A 417 13.91 1.69 12.71
N PHE A 418 15.00 1.79 13.44
CA PHE A 418 15.74 0.63 13.92
C PHE A 418 15.96 0.76 15.42
N LYS A 419 15.58 -0.26 16.17
CA LYS A 419 15.96 -0.40 17.58
C LYS A 419 17.26 -1.20 17.64
N ILE A 420 18.21 -0.70 18.42
CA ILE A 420 19.53 -1.31 18.59
C ILE A 420 19.63 -1.78 20.03
N GLU A 421 19.98 -3.03 20.23
CA GLU A 421 20.22 -3.64 21.53
C GLU A 421 21.49 -4.49 21.42
N ASP A 422 22.36 -4.39 22.40
CA ASP A 422 23.65 -5.11 22.44
C ASP A 422 24.50 -4.90 21.16
N GLY A 423 24.45 -3.69 20.58
CA GLY A 423 25.24 -3.33 19.40
C GLY A 423 24.73 -3.89 18.09
N ALA A 424 23.56 -4.54 18.06
CA ALA A 424 22.92 -5.12 16.87
C ALA A 424 21.48 -4.62 16.69
N ILE A 425 20.97 -4.69 15.47
CA ILE A 425 19.58 -4.33 15.17
C ILE A 425 18.66 -5.39 15.79
N SER A 426 17.86 -4.99 16.78
CA SER A 426 16.91 -5.87 17.47
C SER A 426 15.50 -5.82 16.86
N ASN A 427 15.09 -4.66 16.35
CA ASN A 427 13.78 -4.50 15.70
C ASN A 427 13.84 -3.48 14.57
N ILE A 428 12.99 -3.67 13.55
CA ILE A 428 12.90 -2.82 12.37
C ILE A 428 11.44 -2.42 12.17
N PHE A 429 11.19 -1.11 12.20
CA PHE A 429 9.88 -0.52 11.91
C PHE A 429 9.93 0.11 10.52
N LEU A 430 9.04 -0.29 9.64
CA LEU A 430 8.96 0.23 8.28
C LEU A 430 7.58 0.81 8.02
N ASN A 431 7.54 2.00 7.43
CA ASN A 431 6.32 2.55 6.89
C ASN A 431 6.23 2.25 5.38
N GLU A 432 5.70 1.08 5.05
CA GLU A 432 5.62 0.62 3.66
C GLU A 432 4.33 1.06 2.95
N ALA A 433 3.28 1.32 3.73
CA ALA A 433 1.95 1.52 3.20
C ALA A 433 1.55 3.00 3.08
N CYS A 434 2.24 3.94 3.74
CA CYS A 434 1.78 5.31 3.80
C CYS A 434 2.92 6.33 3.83
N SER A 435 2.93 7.26 2.89
CA SER A 435 3.88 8.39 2.88
C SER A 435 3.53 9.50 3.89
N SER A 436 2.46 9.34 4.69
CA SER A 436 2.15 10.27 5.77
C SER A 436 3.23 10.13 6.86
N GLY A 437 4.04 11.13 7.01
CA GLY A 437 5.24 11.08 7.85
C GLY A 437 6.55 11.08 7.08
N CYS A 438 6.52 11.11 5.74
CA CYS A 438 7.70 11.20 4.87
C CYS A 438 7.81 12.58 4.21
N GLY A 439 8.95 12.89 3.63
CA GLY A 439 9.20 14.19 2.99
C GLY A 439 8.22 14.56 1.89
N SER A 440 7.76 13.58 1.10
CA SER A 440 6.76 13.81 0.05
C SER A 440 5.41 14.27 0.55
N PHE A 441 5.05 13.96 1.80
CA PHE A 441 3.86 14.48 2.45
C PHE A 441 3.96 16.01 2.58
N LEU A 442 5.05 16.52 3.16
CA LEU A 442 5.30 17.95 3.29
C LEU A 442 5.40 18.64 1.93
N GLN A 443 6.09 18.02 0.98
CA GLN A 443 6.22 18.55 -0.38
C GLN A 443 4.86 18.69 -1.08
N THR A 444 3.96 17.72 -0.91
CA THR A 444 2.61 17.77 -1.50
C THR A 444 1.82 18.97 -0.96
N PHE A 445 1.87 19.20 0.36
CA PHE A 445 1.16 20.32 0.96
C PHE A 445 1.81 21.68 0.64
N ALA A 446 3.14 21.77 0.64
CA ALA A 446 3.85 22.99 0.22
C ALA A 446 3.44 23.40 -1.20
N GLN A 447 3.48 22.47 -2.16
CA GLN A 447 3.09 22.70 -3.56
C GLN A 447 1.60 23.07 -3.69
N ALA A 448 0.71 22.40 -2.93
CA ALA A 448 -0.72 22.70 -2.94
C ALA A 448 -1.02 24.10 -2.42
N LEU A 449 -0.16 24.63 -1.54
CA LEU A 449 -0.25 25.99 -0.97
C LEU A 449 0.58 27.02 -1.77
N GLY A 450 1.29 26.58 -2.84
CA GLY A 450 2.05 27.46 -3.74
C GLY A 450 3.46 27.81 -3.29
N TYR A 451 4.06 27.00 -2.41
CA TYR A 451 5.40 27.21 -1.86
C TYR A 451 6.41 26.15 -2.29
N ASP A 452 7.68 26.50 -2.35
CA ASP A 452 8.77 25.53 -2.33
C ASP A 452 8.84 24.86 -0.95
N VAL A 453 9.26 23.59 -0.89
CA VAL A 453 9.28 22.81 0.35
C VAL A 453 10.22 23.40 1.41
N LYS A 454 11.32 24.03 1.02
CA LYS A 454 12.27 24.67 1.96
C LYS A 454 11.72 25.98 2.51
N GLU A 455 11.11 26.81 1.63
CA GLU A 455 10.42 28.02 2.04
C GLU A 455 9.28 27.70 3.00
N PHE A 456 8.48 26.67 2.67
CA PHE A 456 7.38 26.24 3.50
C PHE A 456 7.85 25.75 4.88
N ALA A 457 8.95 25.01 4.94
CA ALA A 457 9.56 24.56 6.19
C ALA A 457 10.02 25.74 7.06
N ALA A 458 10.64 26.77 6.45
CA ALA A 458 11.14 27.94 7.15
C ALA A 458 10.00 28.79 7.77
N LEU A 459 8.84 28.87 7.09
CA LEU A 459 7.66 29.56 7.63
C LEU A 459 7.20 28.97 8.97
N GLY A 460 7.26 27.64 9.14
CA GLY A 460 6.79 26.95 10.34
C GLY A 460 7.66 27.14 11.58
N LEU A 461 8.92 27.58 11.44
CA LEU A 461 9.88 27.63 12.57
C LEU A 461 9.41 28.55 13.69
N PHE A 462 8.85 29.72 13.38
CA PHE A 462 8.44 30.74 14.33
C PHE A 462 6.92 30.95 14.34
N ALA A 463 6.17 29.94 13.96
CA ALA A 463 4.70 29.96 14.06
C ALA A 463 4.26 30.17 15.51
N ASP A 464 3.36 31.11 15.74
CA ASP A 464 2.90 31.49 17.08
C ASP A 464 1.85 30.55 17.67
N LYS A 465 1.01 29.94 16.81
CA LYS A 465 -0.08 29.02 17.15
C LYS A 465 -0.17 27.85 16.19
N PRO A 466 0.81 26.93 16.17
CA PRO A 466 0.78 25.76 15.30
C PRO A 466 -0.55 25.02 15.38
N VAL A 467 -1.14 24.67 14.25
CA VAL A 467 -2.43 23.93 14.22
C VAL A 467 -2.23 22.50 14.71
N ASP A 468 -3.07 22.01 15.61
CA ASP A 468 -3.09 20.59 15.94
C ASP A 468 -3.82 19.79 14.85
N LEU A 469 -3.06 19.26 13.94
CA LEU A 469 -3.55 18.42 12.85
C LEU A 469 -3.62 16.92 13.22
N GLY A 470 -3.11 16.55 14.40
CA GLY A 470 -3.06 15.18 14.88
C GLY A 470 -2.16 14.27 14.03
N SER A 471 -2.34 12.98 14.16
CA SER A 471 -1.64 11.93 13.38
C SER A 471 -2.61 11.28 12.40
N ARG A 472 -2.66 11.76 11.16
CA ARG A 472 -3.58 11.28 10.12
C ARG A 472 -2.85 10.96 8.82
N CYS A 473 -3.44 10.11 7.98
CA CYS A 473 -2.90 9.87 6.64
C CYS A 473 -3.06 11.13 5.76
N THR A 474 -2.31 11.21 4.66
CA THR A 474 -2.30 12.36 3.74
C THR A 474 -3.69 12.76 3.26
N VAL A 475 -4.57 11.78 3.02
CA VAL A 475 -5.93 12.02 2.54
C VAL A 475 -6.79 12.74 3.58
N PHE A 476 -6.82 12.21 4.81
CA PHE A 476 -7.55 12.86 5.92
C PHE A 476 -6.92 14.18 6.34
N MET A 477 -5.60 14.31 6.20
CA MET A 477 -4.87 15.52 6.51
C MET A 477 -5.27 16.68 5.60
N ASN A 478 -5.55 16.41 4.33
CA ASN A 478 -6.00 17.44 3.40
C ASN A 478 -7.29 18.12 3.88
N SER A 479 -8.26 17.33 4.36
CA SER A 479 -9.49 17.85 4.95
C SER A 479 -9.22 18.67 6.22
N SER A 480 -8.26 18.22 7.07
CA SER A 480 -7.89 18.94 8.29
C SER A 480 -7.20 20.27 7.99
N VAL A 481 -6.30 20.30 7.01
CA VAL A 481 -5.63 21.54 6.56
C VAL A 481 -6.64 22.54 6.01
N LYS A 482 -7.58 22.10 5.18
CA LYS A 482 -8.64 22.95 4.64
C LYS A 482 -9.58 23.47 5.73
N GLN A 483 -9.88 22.63 6.72
CA GLN A 483 -10.67 23.10 7.86
C GLN A 483 -9.91 24.17 8.64
N ALA A 484 -8.63 23.96 8.93
CA ALA A 484 -7.80 24.95 9.60
C ALA A 484 -7.74 26.29 8.85
N GLN A 485 -7.64 26.24 7.49
CA GLN A 485 -7.71 27.44 6.66
C GLN A 485 -9.06 28.16 6.79
N LYS A 486 -10.17 27.42 6.79
CA LYS A 486 -11.52 27.98 7.02
C LYS A 486 -11.65 28.61 8.40
N ASP A 487 -10.98 28.03 9.39
CA ASP A 487 -10.96 28.52 10.78
C ASP A 487 -9.95 29.67 10.99
N GLY A 488 -9.31 30.16 9.91
CA GLY A 488 -8.45 31.36 9.93
C GLY A 488 -7.00 31.10 10.32
N ALA A 489 -6.52 29.86 10.26
CA ALA A 489 -5.11 29.55 10.52
C ALA A 489 -4.20 30.13 9.43
N SER A 490 -3.10 30.76 9.83
CA SER A 490 -2.07 31.24 8.90
C SER A 490 -1.27 30.09 8.28
N ILE A 491 -0.58 30.37 7.17
CA ILE A 491 0.25 29.35 6.48
C ILE A 491 1.41 28.91 7.36
N GLU A 492 1.98 29.82 8.16
CA GLU A 492 3.02 29.51 9.14
C GLU A 492 2.54 28.49 10.17
N ASN A 493 1.35 28.71 10.71
CA ASN A 493 0.72 27.84 11.70
C ASN A 493 0.35 26.46 11.11
N ILE A 494 -0.03 26.40 9.85
CA ILE A 494 -0.30 25.16 9.12
C ILE A 494 1.01 24.42 8.84
N SER A 495 2.07 25.12 8.41
CA SER A 495 3.38 24.52 8.16
C SER A 495 3.98 23.87 9.40
N ALA A 496 3.93 24.57 10.54
CA ALA A 496 4.35 24.03 11.83
C ALA A 496 3.51 22.81 12.23
N GLY A 497 2.18 22.91 12.09
CA GLY A 497 1.26 21.80 12.39
C GLY A 497 1.50 20.57 11.55
N LEU A 498 1.81 20.71 10.26
CA LEU A 498 2.18 19.61 9.38
C LEU A 498 3.51 18.98 9.77
N SER A 499 4.52 19.77 10.15
CA SER A 499 5.81 19.28 10.62
C SER A 499 5.67 18.47 11.91
N ILE A 500 4.84 18.94 12.86
CA ILE A 500 4.49 18.18 14.08
C ILE A 500 3.73 16.90 13.74
N SER A 501 2.80 16.95 12.79
CA SER A 501 2.02 15.79 12.37
C SER A 501 2.90 14.68 11.73
N VAL A 502 3.94 15.04 10.97
CA VAL A 502 4.93 14.07 10.44
C VAL A 502 5.56 13.29 11.60
N VAL A 503 5.97 13.98 12.65
CA VAL A 503 6.58 13.36 13.83
C VAL A 503 5.58 12.49 14.58
N LYS A 504 4.37 12.98 14.83
CA LYS A 504 3.31 12.18 15.47
C LYS A 504 2.97 10.92 14.67
N ASN A 505 2.97 10.99 13.33
CA ASN A 505 2.79 9.81 12.49
C ASN A 505 3.96 8.81 12.63
N ALA A 506 5.21 9.30 12.68
CA ALA A 506 6.38 8.46 12.88
C ALA A 506 6.29 7.71 14.21
N LEU A 507 6.09 8.45 15.29
CA LEU A 507 6.10 7.89 16.65
C LEU A 507 4.92 6.98 16.93
N TYR A 508 3.69 7.45 16.66
CA TYR A 508 2.48 6.75 17.11
C TYR A 508 1.89 5.76 16.11
N LYS A 509 2.22 5.88 14.81
CA LYS A 509 1.68 4.99 13.78
C LYS A 509 2.70 3.98 13.26
N VAL A 510 3.97 4.36 13.16
CA VAL A 510 5.02 3.49 12.62
C VAL A 510 5.74 2.77 13.75
N ILE A 511 6.35 3.52 14.67
CA ILE A 511 7.12 2.97 15.80
C ILE A 511 6.16 2.38 16.84
N ARG A 512 4.99 3.03 17.05
CA ARG A 512 3.99 2.72 18.07
C ARG A 512 4.58 2.84 19.50
N ALA A 513 5.42 3.84 19.69
CA ALA A 513 5.98 4.12 21.01
C ALA A 513 4.86 4.52 21.97
N SER A 514 4.82 3.88 23.14
CA SER A 514 3.89 4.20 24.22
C SER A 514 4.46 5.29 25.12
N SER A 515 5.78 5.40 25.17
CA SER A 515 6.49 6.44 25.92
C SER A 515 7.84 6.79 25.28
N PRO A 516 8.39 7.98 25.58
CA PRO A 516 9.73 8.38 25.12
C PRO A 516 10.86 7.43 25.52
N GLU A 517 10.76 6.82 26.71
CA GLU A 517 11.79 5.94 27.26
C GLU A 517 12.00 4.65 26.44
N GLU A 518 10.99 4.22 25.67
CA GLU A 518 11.09 3.03 24.80
C GLU A 518 12.10 3.19 23.66
N LEU A 519 12.40 4.44 23.26
CA LEU A 519 13.39 4.71 22.22
C LEU A 519 14.81 4.88 22.76
N GLY A 520 14.99 4.96 24.08
CA GLY A 520 16.27 5.28 24.68
C GLY A 520 16.63 6.76 24.58
N ARG A 521 17.89 7.10 24.86
CA ARG A 521 18.39 8.49 24.83
C ARG A 521 19.39 8.74 23.71
N ASN A 522 20.04 7.68 23.25
CA ASN A 522 21.06 7.76 22.20
C ASN A 522 20.42 7.57 20.81
N ILE A 523 19.82 8.63 20.30
CA ILE A 523 19.03 8.59 19.06
C ILE A 523 19.74 9.33 17.94
N VAL A 524 19.90 8.67 16.79
CA VAL A 524 20.35 9.28 15.53
C VAL A 524 19.16 9.43 14.59
N VAL A 525 18.95 10.64 14.09
CA VAL A 525 17.95 10.92 13.06
C VAL A 525 18.62 11.22 11.73
N GLN A 526 18.10 10.67 10.66
CA GLN A 526 18.70 10.74 9.33
C GLN A 526 17.61 10.72 8.23
N GLY A 527 18.01 10.84 6.97
CA GLY A 527 17.13 11.00 5.84
C GLY A 527 16.87 12.46 5.50
N GLY A 528 16.50 12.72 4.24
CA GLY A 528 16.36 14.08 3.71
C GLY A 528 15.31 14.93 4.39
N THR A 529 14.33 14.33 5.04
CA THR A 529 13.24 15.04 5.75
C THR A 529 13.75 15.77 6.99
N PHE A 530 14.82 15.28 7.64
CA PHE A 530 15.40 15.94 8.81
C PHE A 530 16.27 17.17 8.50
N TYR A 531 16.45 17.52 7.21
CA TYR A 531 16.93 18.85 6.84
C TYR A 531 15.88 19.95 7.10
N ASN A 532 14.61 19.57 7.27
CA ASN A 532 13.57 20.45 7.78
C ASN A 532 13.70 20.56 9.31
N GLU A 533 14.22 21.70 9.77
CA GLU A 533 14.46 21.98 11.19
C GLU A 533 13.18 22.07 12.01
N ALA A 534 12.02 22.39 11.39
CA ALA A 534 10.74 22.35 12.07
C ALA A 534 10.35 20.89 12.43
N VAL A 535 10.61 19.92 11.54
CA VAL A 535 10.42 18.50 11.82
C VAL A 535 11.41 18.01 12.89
N LEU A 536 12.67 18.39 12.78
CA LEU A 536 13.72 18.04 13.73
C LEU A 536 13.39 18.53 15.15
N ARG A 537 12.98 19.80 15.27
CA ARG A 537 12.58 20.40 16.55
C ARG A 537 11.29 19.80 17.09
N ALA A 538 10.30 19.56 16.23
CA ALA A 538 9.07 18.89 16.62
C ALA A 538 9.34 17.51 17.22
N PHE A 539 10.30 16.77 16.64
CA PHE A 539 10.70 15.47 17.17
C PHE A 539 11.31 15.57 18.56
N GLU A 540 12.25 16.49 18.79
CA GLU A 540 12.87 16.70 20.10
C GLU A 540 11.86 17.12 21.17
N LYS A 541 10.89 17.97 20.78
CA LYS A 541 9.82 18.41 21.71
C LYS A 541 8.85 17.28 22.06
N GLU A 542 8.47 16.48 21.08
CA GLU A 542 7.51 15.39 21.30
C GLU A 542 8.12 14.27 22.17
N MET A 543 9.43 14.04 22.04
CA MET A 543 10.15 13.00 22.76
C MET A 543 10.87 13.48 24.03
N ASP A 544 10.93 14.79 24.25
CA ASP A 544 11.72 15.42 25.33
C ASP A 544 13.18 14.91 25.38
N VAL A 545 13.82 14.80 24.19
CA VAL A 545 15.17 14.28 24.02
C VAL A 545 15.95 15.09 22.98
N ASN A 546 17.24 15.26 23.19
CA ASN A 546 18.13 15.80 22.18
C ASN A 546 18.63 14.67 21.27
N VAL A 547 18.43 14.80 19.98
CA VAL A 547 18.87 13.81 19.01
C VAL A 547 20.13 14.26 18.26
N ILE A 548 20.85 13.33 17.65
CA ILE A 548 21.96 13.61 16.74
C ILE A 548 21.44 13.57 15.31
N ARG A 549 21.56 14.70 14.60
CA ARG A 549 21.31 14.79 13.17
C ARG A 549 22.64 15.10 12.48
N PRO A 550 23.27 14.12 11.78
CA PRO A 550 24.46 14.37 10.99
C PRO A 550 24.23 15.42 9.89
N ASP A 551 25.26 16.22 9.55
CA ASP A 551 25.21 17.17 8.44
C ASP A 551 24.91 16.48 7.10
N ILE A 552 25.37 15.24 6.95
CA ILE A 552 25.11 14.34 5.81
C ILE A 552 23.84 13.49 5.97
N ALA A 553 22.86 13.93 6.75
CA ALA A 553 21.65 13.14 7.06
C ALA A 553 20.98 12.51 5.81
N GLY A 554 20.99 13.19 4.66
CA GLY A 554 20.47 12.67 3.40
C GLY A 554 21.39 11.70 2.67
N LEU A 555 22.65 11.54 3.07
CA LEU A 555 23.67 10.70 2.43
C LEU A 555 24.05 9.48 3.28
N MET A 556 23.45 9.27 4.45
CA MET A 556 23.83 8.25 5.42
C MET A 556 23.86 6.83 4.83
N GLY A 557 22.93 6.47 3.94
CA GLY A 557 22.93 5.18 3.26
C GLY A 557 24.18 4.98 2.38
N ALA A 558 24.53 5.99 1.57
CA ALA A 558 25.73 5.93 0.72
C ALA A 558 27.03 5.97 1.56
N TYR A 559 27.08 6.83 2.57
CA TYR A 559 28.24 6.93 3.47
C TYR A 559 28.46 5.62 4.25
N GLY A 560 27.40 5.03 4.81
CA GLY A 560 27.48 3.74 5.49
C GLY A 560 27.87 2.58 4.57
N ALA A 561 27.42 2.59 3.31
CA ALA A 561 27.86 1.62 2.31
C ALA A 561 29.38 1.76 2.02
N ALA A 562 29.89 3.01 1.90
CA ALA A 562 31.32 3.25 1.74
C ALA A 562 32.14 2.79 2.95
N LEU A 563 31.67 3.10 4.19
CA LEU A 563 32.31 2.64 5.44
C LEU A 563 32.34 1.11 5.54
N TYR A 564 31.23 0.45 5.21
CA TYR A 564 31.17 -1.01 5.20
C TYR A 564 32.13 -1.61 4.17
N GLY A 565 32.15 -1.03 2.95
CA GLY A 565 33.09 -1.43 1.89
C GLY A 565 34.53 -1.31 2.34
N LYS A 566 34.90 -0.19 2.99
CA LYS A 566 36.21 0.07 3.60
C LYS A 566 36.56 -1.00 4.65
N ALA A 567 35.66 -1.29 5.58
CA ALA A 567 35.90 -2.27 6.65
C ALA A 567 36.11 -3.71 6.12
N LYS A 568 35.48 -4.05 5.01
CA LYS A 568 35.58 -5.39 4.38
C LYS A 568 36.64 -5.45 3.24
N ALA A 569 37.29 -4.34 2.89
CA ALA A 569 38.36 -4.31 1.91
C ALA A 569 39.69 -4.70 2.57
N GLY A 570 40.51 -5.54 1.91
CA GLY A 570 41.86 -5.83 2.35
C GLY A 570 42.83 -4.70 2.08
N ALA A 571 44.00 -4.69 2.70
CA ALA A 571 45.00 -3.63 2.61
C ALA A 571 45.49 -3.28 1.19
N HIS A 572 45.29 -4.18 0.22
CA HIS A 572 45.67 -4.00 -1.19
C HIS A 572 44.48 -4.27 -2.13
N ALA A 573 43.26 -4.08 -1.64
CA ALA A 573 42.09 -4.34 -2.44
C ALA A 573 42.01 -3.42 -3.66
N ARG A 574 41.58 -3.96 -4.79
CA ARG A 574 41.17 -3.22 -5.98
C ARG A 574 39.74 -3.59 -6.31
N SER A 575 38.93 -2.61 -6.55
CA SER A 575 37.53 -2.84 -6.93
C SER A 575 37.43 -3.51 -8.29
N THR A 576 36.38 -4.30 -8.45
CA THR A 576 35.96 -4.92 -9.73
C THR A 576 35.06 -3.99 -10.56
N VAL A 577 34.84 -2.75 -10.12
CA VAL A 577 34.01 -1.77 -10.84
C VAL A 577 34.58 -1.51 -12.24
N LEU A 578 33.67 -1.29 -13.20
CA LEU A 578 34.02 -1.02 -14.58
C LEU A 578 35.05 0.13 -14.68
N THR A 579 36.08 -0.08 -15.50
CA THR A 579 37.09 0.92 -15.83
C THR A 579 36.50 2.06 -16.65
N GLN A 580 37.24 3.19 -16.78
CA GLN A 580 36.83 4.31 -17.60
C GLN A 580 36.46 3.90 -19.03
N LEU A 581 37.28 3.05 -19.66
CA LEU A 581 37.05 2.60 -21.03
C LEU A 581 35.80 1.73 -21.16
N GLU A 582 35.55 0.84 -20.20
CA GLU A 582 34.33 0.01 -20.17
C GLU A 582 33.10 0.86 -19.96
N LEU A 583 33.16 1.89 -19.10
CA LEU A 583 32.07 2.84 -18.88
C LEU A 583 31.73 3.69 -20.11
N GLU A 584 32.75 4.09 -20.89
CA GLU A 584 32.56 4.83 -22.14
C GLU A 584 31.81 4.01 -23.20
N HIS A 585 32.03 2.68 -23.22
CA HIS A 585 31.34 1.74 -24.12
C HIS A 585 30.13 1.07 -23.51
N PHE A 586 29.73 1.47 -22.30
CA PHE A 586 28.59 0.87 -21.58
C PHE A 586 27.27 1.11 -22.31
N SER A 587 26.49 0.05 -22.47
CA SER A 587 25.10 0.13 -22.97
C SER A 587 24.19 -0.78 -22.17
N GLN A 588 22.91 -0.43 -22.12
CA GLN A 588 21.86 -1.19 -21.46
C GLN A 588 20.67 -1.31 -22.39
N LYS A 589 20.12 -2.53 -22.53
CA LYS A 589 18.84 -2.78 -23.17
C LYS A 589 17.88 -3.38 -22.14
N VAL A 590 16.69 -2.82 -22.03
CA VAL A 590 15.67 -3.25 -21.10
C VAL A 590 14.52 -3.89 -21.87
N ASN A 591 14.20 -5.14 -21.57
CA ASN A 591 13.08 -5.87 -22.13
C ASN A 591 12.17 -6.34 -21.00
N THR A 592 10.86 -6.26 -21.20
CA THR A 592 9.90 -6.81 -20.26
C THR A 592 9.22 -8.03 -20.89
N VAL A 593 9.21 -9.16 -20.17
CA VAL A 593 8.62 -10.41 -20.64
C VAL A 593 7.74 -11.02 -19.55
N GLN A 594 6.70 -11.74 -19.95
CA GLN A 594 5.88 -12.50 -19.00
C GLN A 594 6.46 -13.92 -18.88
N CYS A 595 6.77 -14.33 -17.65
CA CYS A 595 7.26 -15.69 -17.37
C CYS A 595 6.15 -16.70 -17.59
N GLN A 596 6.46 -17.77 -18.35
CA GLN A 596 5.54 -18.90 -18.59
C GLN A 596 5.89 -20.13 -17.74
N GLY A 597 6.77 -19.98 -16.75
CA GLY A 597 7.32 -21.11 -15.99
C GLY A 597 6.37 -21.75 -14.97
N CYS A 598 5.34 -21.03 -14.52
CA CYS A 598 4.34 -21.52 -13.55
C CYS A 598 3.09 -20.61 -13.59
N GLY A 599 2.07 -20.93 -12.79
CA GLY A 599 0.81 -20.16 -12.70
C GLY A 599 0.94 -18.73 -12.20
N ASN A 600 2.07 -18.34 -11.61
CA ASN A 600 2.30 -16.96 -11.15
C ASN A 600 2.50 -15.96 -12.29
N HIS A 601 2.86 -16.42 -13.49
CA HIS A 601 3.05 -15.57 -14.68
C HIS A 601 3.79 -14.25 -14.41
N CYS A 602 4.88 -14.30 -13.61
CA CYS A 602 5.64 -13.13 -13.19
C CYS A 602 6.01 -12.25 -14.37
N GLN A 603 5.85 -10.94 -14.20
CA GLN A 603 6.35 -9.96 -15.15
C GLN A 603 7.82 -9.69 -14.87
N LEU A 604 8.68 -10.05 -15.81
CA LEU A 604 10.12 -9.97 -15.66
C LEU A 604 10.65 -8.76 -16.42
N THR A 605 11.52 -8.01 -15.77
CA THR A 605 12.36 -7.00 -16.42
C THR A 605 13.74 -7.59 -16.65
N VAL A 606 14.14 -7.74 -17.91
CA VAL A 606 15.42 -8.30 -18.33
C VAL A 606 16.30 -7.16 -18.79
N ASN A 607 17.34 -6.84 -18.03
CA ASN A 607 18.39 -5.91 -18.39
C ASN A 607 19.53 -6.69 -19.07
N VAL A 608 19.95 -6.25 -20.23
CA VAL A 608 21.09 -6.82 -20.95
C VAL A 608 22.14 -5.72 -21.07
N PHE A 609 23.34 -5.98 -20.53
CA PHE A 609 24.44 -5.03 -20.52
C PHE A 609 25.41 -5.26 -21.70
N ALA A 610 26.30 -4.31 -21.93
CA ALA A 610 27.26 -4.34 -23.05
C ALA A 610 28.13 -5.61 -23.10
N ASP A 611 28.46 -6.17 -21.92
CA ASP A 611 29.24 -7.41 -21.77
C ASP A 611 28.43 -8.69 -22.04
N GLY A 612 27.15 -8.55 -22.41
CA GLY A 612 26.22 -9.64 -22.64
C GLY A 612 25.61 -10.24 -21.37
N LYS A 613 26.00 -9.81 -20.17
CA LYS A 613 25.38 -10.23 -18.92
C LYS A 613 23.94 -9.78 -18.84
N ARG A 614 23.14 -10.59 -18.19
CA ARG A 614 21.70 -10.33 -17.99
C ARG A 614 21.41 -10.21 -16.51
N PHE A 615 20.66 -9.19 -16.16
CA PHE A 615 20.03 -9.04 -14.84
C PHE A 615 18.52 -9.12 -14.99
N ILE A 616 17.90 -10.09 -14.31
CA ILE A 616 16.46 -10.33 -14.34
C ILE A 616 15.87 -9.93 -12.99
N SER A 617 14.86 -9.07 -13.02
CA SER A 617 14.10 -8.65 -11.84
C SER A 617 12.60 -8.88 -12.04
N GLY A 618 11.82 -8.82 -10.95
CA GLY A 618 10.38 -9.11 -10.95
C GLY A 618 10.06 -10.61 -10.86
N ASN A 619 11.07 -11.48 -10.79
CA ASN A 619 10.90 -12.92 -10.59
C ASN A 619 10.62 -13.25 -9.12
N ARG A 620 9.65 -14.15 -8.89
CA ARG A 620 9.31 -14.68 -7.57
C ARG A 620 10.12 -15.95 -7.21
N CYS A 621 10.77 -16.56 -8.18
CA CYS A 621 11.64 -17.74 -8.01
C CYS A 621 12.85 -17.65 -8.94
N ASP A 622 13.83 -18.54 -8.77
CA ASP A 622 15.08 -18.53 -9.57
C ASP A 622 14.96 -19.18 -10.95
N LYS A 623 13.84 -19.83 -11.24
CA LYS A 623 13.62 -20.52 -12.51
C LYS A 623 13.91 -19.65 -13.76
N PRO A 624 13.51 -18.35 -13.81
CA PRO A 624 13.84 -17.49 -14.94
C PRO A 624 15.33 -17.19 -15.09
N VAL A 625 16.09 -17.26 -13.98
CA VAL A 625 17.53 -16.93 -13.92
C VAL A 625 18.38 -18.18 -14.13
N THR A 626 18.05 -19.28 -13.45
CA THR A 626 18.86 -20.50 -13.38
C THR A 626 18.35 -21.64 -14.27
N GLY A 627 17.14 -21.55 -14.78
CA GLY A 627 16.44 -22.63 -15.49
C GLY A 627 15.92 -23.74 -14.58
N LYS A 628 16.20 -23.68 -13.28
CA LYS A 628 15.78 -24.68 -12.29
C LYS A 628 14.79 -24.07 -11.31
N ALA A 629 13.81 -24.85 -10.84
CA ALA A 629 13.01 -24.48 -9.69
C ALA A 629 13.88 -24.41 -8.43
N ASN A 630 13.45 -23.62 -7.45
CA ASN A 630 14.06 -23.66 -6.12
C ASN A 630 13.92 -25.07 -5.53
N ASN A 631 14.66 -25.36 -4.46
CA ASN A 631 14.59 -26.65 -3.78
C ASN A 631 13.23 -26.83 -3.09
N GLU A 632 12.27 -27.42 -3.81
CA GLU A 632 10.90 -27.65 -3.33
C GLU A 632 10.87 -28.68 -2.17
N ASP A 633 11.94 -29.48 -1.98
CA ASP A 633 12.02 -30.45 -0.89
C ASP A 633 12.11 -29.80 0.49
N LEU A 634 12.55 -28.54 0.55
CA LEU A 634 12.64 -27.73 1.77
C LEU A 634 11.48 -26.74 1.94
N ASP A 635 10.42 -26.91 1.16
CA ASP A 635 9.27 -25.98 1.09
C ASP A 635 7.96 -26.70 1.44
N LEU A 636 7.48 -26.51 2.65
CA LEU A 636 6.22 -27.12 3.09
C LEU A 636 5.00 -26.47 2.44
N TYR A 637 5.07 -25.20 2.04
CA TYR A 637 3.98 -24.51 1.32
C TYR A 637 3.75 -25.12 -0.07
N ALA A 638 4.83 -25.37 -0.81
CA ALA A 638 4.77 -26.09 -2.08
C ALA A 638 4.20 -27.51 -1.92
N TYR A 639 4.58 -28.21 -0.84
CA TYR A 639 4.04 -29.53 -0.53
C TYR A 639 2.54 -29.50 -0.22
N LYS A 640 2.07 -28.52 0.57
CA LYS A 640 0.63 -28.32 0.87
C LYS A 640 -0.16 -28.12 -0.42
N LEU A 641 0.30 -27.22 -1.30
CA LEU A 641 -0.36 -26.98 -2.60
C LEU A 641 -0.44 -28.24 -3.45
N LYS A 642 0.62 -29.07 -3.46
CA LYS A 642 0.63 -30.34 -4.19
C LYS A 642 -0.41 -31.34 -3.64
N LEU A 643 -0.57 -31.43 -2.32
CA LEU A 643 -1.58 -32.27 -1.71
C LEU A 643 -3.00 -31.79 -2.05
N LEU A 644 -3.25 -30.49 -1.96
CA LEU A 644 -4.56 -29.90 -2.29
C LEU A 644 -4.90 -30.04 -3.78
N ASP A 645 -3.90 -29.92 -4.66
CA ASP A 645 -4.08 -30.15 -6.10
C ASP A 645 -4.43 -31.61 -6.42
N GLY A 646 -3.97 -32.54 -5.59
CA GLY A 646 -4.37 -33.95 -5.66
C GLY A 646 -5.87 -34.15 -5.47
N TYR A 647 -6.49 -33.51 -4.47
CA TYR A 647 -7.94 -33.54 -4.28
C TYR A 647 -8.66 -32.84 -5.43
N ARG A 648 -8.16 -31.68 -5.86
CA ARG A 648 -8.75 -30.89 -6.94
C ARG A 648 -8.80 -31.62 -8.28
N LYS A 649 -7.84 -32.49 -8.54
CA LYS A 649 -7.71 -33.28 -9.77
C LYS A 649 -8.18 -34.72 -9.62
N ALA A 650 -8.78 -35.07 -8.48
CA ALA A 650 -9.28 -36.41 -8.26
C ALA A 650 -10.33 -36.81 -9.31
N ALA A 651 -10.29 -38.09 -9.73
CA ALA A 651 -11.21 -38.59 -10.72
C ALA A 651 -12.65 -38.61 -10.21
N ALA A 652 -13.58 -38.26 -11.05
CA ALA A 652 -15.02 -38.36 -10.75
C ALA A 652 -15.42 -39.82 -10.55
N PRO A 653 -16.40 -40.14 -9.68
CA PRO A 653 -16.98 -41.47 -9.55
C PRO A 653 -17.61 -41.94 -10.88
N ALA A 654 -17.47 -43.23 -11.20
CA ALA A 654 -17.96 -43.81 -12.46
C ALA A 654 -19.48 -43.59 -12.67
N ASN A 655 -20.26 -43.56 -11.58
CA ASN A 655 -21.70 -43.28 -11.61
C ASN A 655 -22.00 -42.08 -10.67
N SER A 656 -21.67 -40.85 -11.13
CA SER A 656 -21.91 -39.67 -10.33
C SER A 656 -23.41 -39.43 -10.11
N ARG A 657 -23.75 -39.06 -8.86
CA ARG A 657 -25.11 -38.63 -8.48
C ARG A 657 -25.41 -37.17 -8.80
N GLY A 658 -24.39 -36.45 -9.23
CA GLY A 658 -24.42 -35.02 -9.50
C GLY A 658 -23.11 -34.36 -9.15
N LYS A 659 -23.01 -33.05 -9.42
CA LYS A 659 -21.80 -32.26 -9.23
C LYS A 659 -21.94 -31.32 -8.03
N ILE A 660 -21.04 -31.43 -7.06
CA ILE A 660 -20.95 -30.51 -5.92
C ILE A 660 -19.73 -29.61 -6.08
N GLY A 661 -19.98 -28.31 -6.20
CA GLY A 661 -18.95 -27.29 -6.24
C GLY A 661 -18.42 -26.95 -4.83
N ILE A 662 -17.11 -26.94 -4.63
CA ILE A 662 -16.46 -26.49 -3.40
C ILE A 662 -15.56 -25.31 -3.72
N PRO A 663 -15.81 -24.11 -3.17
CA PRO A 663 -14.92 -22.97 -3.34
C PRO A 663 -13.67 -23.19 -2.49
N LEU A 664 -12.49 -23.15 -3.12
CA LEU A 664 -11.19 -23.26 -2.44
C LEU A 664 -10.78 -21.89 -1.90
N CYS A 665 -11.38 -21.49 -0.77
CA CYS A 665 -11.16 -20.21 -0.13
C CYS A 665 -11.25 -20.33 1.39
N LEU A 666 -10.66 -19.41 2.13
CA LEU A 666 -10.65 -19.37 3.59
C LEU A 666 -10.37 -20.74 4.22
N ASN A 667 -11.16 -21.18 5.20
CA ASN A 667 -10.98 -22.46 5.91
C ASN A 667 -11.16 -23.71 5.02
N MET A 668 -11.66 -23.56 3.80
CA MET A 668 -11.74 -24.68 2.87
C MET A 668 -10.36 -25.16 2.41
N TYR A 669 -9.31 -24.34 2.54
CA TYR A 669 -7.92 -24.81 2.35
C TYR A 669 -7.49 -25.90 3.33
N GLU A 670 -7.98 -25.86 4.56
CA GLU A 670 -7.70 -26.90 5.56
C GLU A 670 -8.72 -28.05 5.48
N LEU A 671 -9.97 -27.73 5.24
CA LEU A 671 -11.07 -28.70 5.31
C LEU A 671 -11.40 -29.37 3.98
N LEU A 672 -10.71 -29.04 2.89
CA LEU A 672 -10.92 -29.70 1.59
C LEU A 672 -10.78 -31.22 1.66
N PRO A 673 -9.79 -31.84 2.35
CA PRO A 673 -9.68 -33.28 2.48
C PRO A 673 -10.92 -33.91 3.09
N PHE A 674 -11.51 -33.27 4.12
CA PHE A 674 -12.74 -33.70 4.78
C PHE A 674 -13.93 -33.66 3.82
N TRP A 675 -14.23 -32.49 3.28
CA TRP A 675 -15.43 -32.28 2.47
C TRP A 675 -15.38 -33.01 1.13
N HIS A 676 -14.21 -33.04 0.49
CA HIS A 676 -14.00 -33.78 -0.75
C HIS A 676 -14.25 -35.27 -0.53
N THR A 677 -13.67 -35.88 0.50
CA THR A 677 -13.86 -37.29 0.82
C THR A 677 -15.29 -37.64 1.13
N LEU A 678 -15.93 -36.77 1.92
CA LEU A 678 -17.33 -36.95 2.30
C LEU A 678 -18.26 -37.05 1.08
N PHE A 679 -18.21 -36.05 0.18
CA PHE A 679 -19.08 -36.03 -1.00
C PHE A 679 -18.68 -37.09 -2.03
N SER A 680 -17.41 -37.38 -2.21
CA SER A 680 -16.95 -38.44 -3.11
C SER A 680 -17.43 -39.81 -2.64
N ARG A 681 -17.39 -40.11 -1.33
CA ARG A 681 -17.91 -41.36 -0.74
C ARG A 681 -19.41 -41.49 -0.88
N LEU A 682 -20.16 -40.40 -0.90
CA LEU A 682 -21.58 -40.37 -1.18
C LEU A 682 -21.90 -40.49 -2.68
N GLY A 683 -20.90 -40.56 -3.54
CA GLY A 683 -21.04 -40.77 -4.99
C GLY A 683 -21.25 -39.49 -5.79
N PHE A 684 -20.91 -38.32 -5.25
CA PHE A 684 -20.91 -37.05 -5.99
C PHE A 684 -19.58 -36.81 -6.69
N GLU A 685 -19.61 -36.18 -7.85
CA GLU A 685 -18.45 -35.53 -8.45
C GLU A 685 -18.17 -34.22 -7.71
N VAL A 686 -16.99 -34.10 -7.14
CA VAL A 686 -16.59 -32.89 -6.42
C VAL A 686 -15.80 -31.97 -7.36
N VAL A 687 -16.36 -30.82 -7.68
CA VAL A 687 -15.75 -29.78 -8.51
C VAL A 687 -15.13 -28.74 -7.59
N VAL A 688 -13.82 -28.76 -7.43
CA VAL A 688 -13.11 -27.77 -6.59
C VAL A 688 -12.65 -26.63 -7.47
N SER A 689 -12.90 -25.38 -7.05
CA SER A 689 -12.43 -24.21 -7.80
C SER A 689 -10.90 -24.16 -7.88
N PRO A 690 -10.29 -23.51 -8.89
CA PRO A 690 -8.84 -23.45 -9.05
C PRO A 690 -8.17 -22.69 -7.90
N PHE A 691 -6.87 -22.82 -7.75
CA PHE A 691 -6.11 -21.89 -6.91
C PHE A 691 -6.32 -20.46 -7.39
N SER A 692 -6.36 -19.51 -6.46
CA SER A 692 -6.62 -18.13 -6.79
C SER A 692 -5.55 -17.54 -7.70
N ASN A 693 -6.01 -16.66 -8.56
CA ASN A 693 -5.17 -15.85 -9.43
C ASN A 693 -5.88 -14.52 -9.71
N ARG A 694 -5.16 -13.58 -10.29
CA ARG A 694 -5.69 -12.23 -10.53
C ARG A 694 -6.97 -12.21 -11.39
N LYS A 695 -7.06 -13.09 -12.38
CA LYS A 695 -8.25 -13.16 -13.24
C LYS A 695 -9.48 -13.62 -12.45
N LEU A 696 -9.31 -14.63 -11.58
CA LEU A 696 -10.37 -15.11 -10.69
C LEU A 696 -10.82 -14.01 -9.71
N TYR A 697 -9.88 -13.28 -9.11
CA TYR A 697 -10.22 -12.15 -8.25
C TYR A 697 -11.04 -11.08 -8.98
N GLN A 698 -10.60 -10.68 -10.17
CA GLN A 698 -11.28 -9.67 -10.97
C GLN A 698 -12.70 -10.10 -11.38
N SER A 699 -12.95 -11.39 -11.67
CA SER A 699 -14.28 -11.86 -12.05
C SER A 699 -15.32 -11.71 -10.95
N GLY A 700 -14.92 -11.81 -9.66
CA GLY A 700 -15.80 -11.63 -8.51
C GLY A 700 -15.84 -10.22 -7.93
N GLN A 701 -15.01 -9.29 -8.42
CA GLN A 701 -14.80 -8.00 -7.78
C GLN A 701 -16.06 -7.14 -7.66
N ALA A 702 -16.97 -7.23 -8.62
CA ALA A 702 -18.21 -6.44 -8.65
C ALA A 702 -19.20 -6.81 -7.51
N THR A 703 -19.09 -7.99 -6.93
CA THR A 703 -19.98 -8.47 -5.86
C THR A 703 -19.42 -8.27 -4.46
N ILE A 704 -18.21 -7.75 -4.30
CA ILE A 704 -17.57 -7.46 -3.02
C ILE A 704 -18.31 -6.30 -2.33
N PRO A 705 -18.93 -6.51 -1.14
CA PRO A 705 -19.77 -5.48 -0.52
C PRO A 705 -19.00 -4.37 0.19
N SER A 706 -17.72 -4.60 0.51
CA SER A 706 -16.90 -3.64 1.27
C SER A 706 -15.42 -3.79 0.97
N ASP A 707 -14.76 -2.65 0.78
CA ASP A 707 -13.30 -2.60 0.65
C ASP A 707 -12.55 -2.99 1.92
N THR A 708 -13.23 -2.92 3.08
CA THR A 708 -12.64 -3.27 4.38
C THR A 708 -12.56 -4.77 4.64
N ALA A 709 -13.23 -5.61 3.83
CA ALA A 709 -13.08 -7.05 3.90
C ALA A 709 -11.62 -7.46 3.67
N CYS A 710 -11.12 -8.44 4.42
CA CYS A 710 -9.75 -8.92 4.22
C CYS A 710 -9.60 -9.56 2.83
N PHE A 711 -8.40 -9.45 2.25
CA PHE A 711 -8.16 -9.92 0.88
C PHE A 711 -8.50 -11.39 0.64
N PRO A 712 -8.18 -12.34 1.54
CA PRO A 712 -8.59 -13.74 1.38
C PRO A 712 -10.11 -13.94 1.28
N ALA A 713 -10.90 -13.12 1.98
CA ALA A 713 -12.35 -13.18 1.89
C ALA A 713 -12.86 -12.62 0.55
N LYS A 714 -12.25 -11.56 0.04
CA LYS A 714 -12.59 -11.00 -1.28
C LYS A 714 -12.40 -12.00 -2.42
N LEU A 715 -11.39 -12.86 -2.33
CA LEU A 715 -11.15 -13.92 -3.31
C LEU A 715 -12.33 -14.90 -3.43
N SER A 716 -13.07 -15.13 -2.33
CA SER A 716 -14.21 -16.06 -2.32
C SER A 716 -15.27 -15.72 -3.38
N HIS A 717 -15.47 -14.43 -3.67
CA HIS A 717 -16.40 -13.98 -4.70
C HIS A 717 -16.07 -14.53 -6.10
N GLY A 718 -14.76 -14.50 -6.46
CA GLY A 718 -14.30 -15.08 -7.71
C GLY A 718 -14.44 -16.59 -7.78
N HIS A 719 -14.25 -17.30 -6.66
CA HIS A 719 -14.46 -18.74 -6.58
C HIS A 719 -15.93 -19.12 -6.79
N ILE A 720 -16.86 -18.37 -6.18
CA ILE A 720 -18.30 -18.57 -6.37
C ILE A 720 -18.68 -18.31 -7.83
N HIS A 721 -18.27 -17.20 -8.39
CA HIS A 721 -18.52 -16.88 -9.79
C HIS A 721 -18.05 -18.00 -10.74
N TRP A 722 -16.81 -18.46 -10.55
CA TRP A 722 -16.25 -19.54 -11.33
C TRP A 722 -17.06 -20.84 -11.21
N LEU A 723 -17.47 -21.23 -9.99
CA LEU A 723 -18.28 -22.44 -9.77
C LEU A 723 -19.66 -22.35 -10.43
N CYS A 724 -20.31 -21.20 -10.41
CA CYS A 724 -21.56 -20.97 -11.12
C CYS A 724 -21.42 -21.19 -12.64
N GLU A 725 -20.27 -20.79 -13.21
CA GLU A 725 -19.96 -21.02 -14.63
C GLU A 725 -19.70 -22.51 -14.96
N GLN A 726 -19.33 -23.36 -14.00
CA GLN A 726 -19.08 -24.78 -14.24
C GLN A 726 -20.36 -25.63 -14.33
N GLY A 727 -21.51 -25.07 -14.08
CA GLY A 727 -22.79 -25.78 -14.15
C GLY A 727 -22.90 -26.92 -13.12
N VAL A 728 -22.46 -26.66 -11.88
CA VAL A 728 -22.58 -27.58 -10.76
C VAL A 728 -24.04 -27.63 -10.27
N ASP A 729 -24.49 -28.79 -9.77
CA ASP A 729 -25.86 -28.96 -9.27
C ASP A 729 -26.08 -28.25 -7.92
N ALA A 730 -25.02 -28.14 -7.12
CA ALA A 730 -25.00 -27.35 -5.90
C ALA A 730 -23.60 -26.85 -5.58
N ILE A 731 -23.50 -25.73 -4.89
CA ILE A 731 -22.28 -25.23 -4.29
C ILE A 731 -22.36 -25.43 -2.78
N PHE A 732 -21.35 -26.07 -2.21
CA PHE A 732 -21.26 -26.32 -0.77
C PHE A 732 -20.16 -25.45 -0.15
N TYR A 733 -20.56 -24.54 0.70
CA TYR A 733 -19.65 -23.68 1.48
C TYR A 733 -20.27 -23.40 2.86
N PRO A 734 -19.98 -24.23 3.87
CA PRO A 734 -20.66 -24.17 5.15
C PRO A 734 -20.22 -23.00 6.03
N CYS A 735 -21.14 -22.50 6.85
CA CYS A 735 -20.82 -21.61 7.97
C CYS A 735 -20.27 -22.42 9.13
N MET A 736 -19.14 -22.02 9.68
CA MET A 736 -18.46 -22.75 10.74
C MET A 736 -17.96 -21.80 11.83
N SER A 737 -18.72 -21.64 12.89
CA SER A 737 -18.35 -20.78 14.03
C SER A 737 -17.23 -21.38 14.87
N TYR A 738 -17.15 -22.70 14.96
CA TYR A 738 -16.14 -23.45 15.68
C TYR A 738 -15.29 -24.29 14.73
N ASN A 739 -14.01 -24.43 15.06
CA ASN A 739 -13.12 -25.41 14.44
C ASN A 739 -12.97 -26.64 15.33
N LEU A 740 -12.17 -27.62 14.93
CA LEU A 740 -11.76 -28.74 15.80
C LEU A 740 -10.88 -28.19 16.94
N ASP A 741 -11.08 -28.73 18.16
CA ASP A 741 -10.29 -28.34 19.32
C ASP A 741 -8.91 -29.00 19.29
N GLU A 742 -7.85 -28.21 19.19
CA GLU A 742 -6.47 -28.66 19.25
C GLU A 742 -5.87 -28.58 20.66
N HIS A 743 -6.66 -28.17 21.64
CA HIS A 743 -6.28 -28.02 23.04
C HIS A 743 -5.14 -27.01 23.28
N LEU A 744 -4.95 -26.04 22.36
CA LEU A 744 -3.93 -24.98 22.44
C LEU A 744 -4.48 -23.67 23.03
N GLY A 745 -5.78 -23.43 22.96
CA GLY A 745 -6.43 -22.20 23.35
C GLY A 745 -7.42 -22.36 24.51
N ASP A 746 -8.05 -21.23 24.88
CA ASP A 746 -9.17 -21.20 25.84
C ASP A 746 -10.50 -21.54 25.17
N ASN A 747 -10.53 -21.40 23.85
CA ASN A 747 -11.63 -21.78 22.98
C ASN A 747 -11.09 -22.08 21.56
N HIS A 748 -11.95 -22.51 20.66
CA HIS A 748 -11.61 -22.93 19.30
C HIS A 748 -12.53 -22.32 18.24
N TYR A 749 -12.81 -21.01 18.36
CA TYR A 749 -13.59 -20.27 17.38
C TYR A 749 -12.82 -20.07 16.06
N ASN A 750 -13.57 -19.97 14.96
CA ASN A 750 -13.12 -19.32 13.75
C ASN A 750 -13.36 -17.81 13.85
N CYS A 751 -12.56 -17.02 13.14
CA CYS A 751 -12.83 -15.58 13.06
C CYS A 751 -14.19 -15.32 12.39
N PRO A 752 -14.85 -14.18 12.68
CA PRO A 752 -16.20 -13.91 12.14
C PRO A 752 -16.27 -13.97 10.61
N VAL A 753 -15.21 -13.57 9.91
CA VAL A 753 -15.15 -13.66 8.45
C VAL A 753 -15.16 -15.12 7.99
N VAL A 754 -14.32 -15.98 8.55
CA VAL A 754 -14.29 -17.41 8.22
C VAL A 754 -15.62 -18.07 8.58
N ALA A 755 -16.19 -17.70 9.74
CA ALA A 755 -17.40 -18.33 10.27
C ALA A 755 -18.66 -18.04 9.44
N TYR A 756 -18.80 -16.79 8.91
CA TYR A 756 -20.08 -16.29 8.37
C TYR A 756 -20.00 -15.76 6.94
N TYR A 757 -18.85 -15.82 6.28
CA TYR A 757 -18.70 -15.26 4.92
C TYR A 757 -19.61 -15.92 3.87
N PRO A 758 -20.00 -17.19 3.98
CA PRO A 758 -21.01 -17.78 3.09
C PRO A 758 -22.34 -17.01 3.04
N GLU A 759 -22.81 -16.44 4.17
CA GLU A 759 -24.01 -15.58 4.19
C GLU A 759 -23.80 -14.27 3.45
N VAL A 760 -22.60 -13.70 3.55
CA VAL A 760 -22.26 -12.48 2.80
C VAL A 760 -22.27 -12.76 1.29
N LEU A 761 -21.77 -13.91 0.86
CA LEU A 761 -21.79 -14.34 -0.54
C LEU A 761 -23.22 -14.56 -1.04
N GLU A 762 -24.07 -15.24 -0.26
CA GLU A 762 -25.49 -15.45 -0.60
C GLU A 762 -26.22 -14.12 -0.85
N GLY A 763 -26.02 -13.15 0.03
CA GLY A 763 -26.64 -11.83 -0.08
C GLY A 763 -26.11 -10.94 -1.21
N ASN A 764 -24.87 -11.18 -1.72
CA ASN A 764 -24.19 -10.28 -2.65
C ASN A 764 -23.85 -10.87 -4.01
N CYS A 765 -23.96 -12.20 -4.20
CA CYS A 765 -23.70 -12.87 -5.47
C CYS A 765 -25.03 -13.26 -6.15
N PRO A 766 -25.55 -12.46 -7.10
CA PRO A 766 -26.85 -12.73 -7.74
C PRO A 766 -26.93 -14.07 -8.46
N GLU A 767 -25.79 -14.61 -8.91
CA GLU A 767 -25.68 -15.88 -9.62
C GLU A 767 -26.09 -17.07 -8.76
N LEU A 768 -25.94 -16.97 -7.45
CA LEU A 768 -26.34 -18.01 -6.49
C LEU A 768 -27.85 -18.26 -6.47
N LYS A 769 -28.68 -17.32 -6.94
CA LYS A 769 -30.13 -17.52 -7.06
C LYS A 769 -30.52 -18.60 -8.07
N ALA A 770 -29.64 -18.89 -9.03
CA ALA A 770 -29.84 -19.92 -10.04
C ALA A 770 -29.22 -21.28 -9.68
N THR A 771 -28.42 -21.35 -8.61
CA THR A 771 -27.68 -22.54 -8.17
C THR A 771 -28.05 -22.88 -6.72
N LYS A 772 -28.19 -24.15 -6.37
CA LYS A 772 -28.38 -24.55 -4.98
C LYS A 772 -27.13 -24.16 -4.18
N PHE A 773 -27.27 -23.25 -3.23
CA PHE A 773 -26.18 -22.85 -2.36
C PHE A 773 -26.40 -23.41 -0.96
N ILE A 774 -25.50 -24.28 -0.50
CA ILE A 774 -25.59 -24.99 0.78
C ILE A 774 -24.59 -24.33 1.73
N TYR A 775 -25.07 -23.50 2.62
CA TYR A 775 -24.28 -22.74 3.60
C TYR A 775 -24.75 -22.94 5.04
N ASP A 776 -25.32 -24.10 5.30
CA ASP A 776 -25.74 -24.51 6.64
C ASP A 776 -24.62 -24.42 7.67
N TYR A 777 -24.98 -24.25 8.94
CA TYR A 777 -24.03 -24.20 10.06
C TYR A 777 -23.67 -25.61 10.52
N PHE A 778 -22.37 -25.91 10.54
CA PHE A 778 -21.83 -27.18 11.00
C PHE A 778 -20.79 -26.99 12.11
N ASN A 779 -20.76 -27.99 13.03
CA ASN A 779 -19.71 -28.09 14.03
C ASN A 779 -19.10 -29.50 13.93
N LEU A 780 -17.82 -29.56 13.51
CA LEU A 780 -17.09 -30.83 13.33
C LEU A 780 -16.57 -31.39 14.66
N GLU A 781 -16.43 -30.56 15.69
CA GLU A 781 -15.97 -31.03 17.02
C GLU A 781 -16.97 -32.01 17.65
N ARG A 782 -18.23 -31.76 17.52
CA ARG A 782 -19.29 -32.60 18.08
C ARG A 782 -19.82 -33.59 17.05
N ARG A 783 -19.09 -34.69 16.82
CA ARG A 783 -19.44 -35.69 15.80
C ARG A 783 -20.89 -36.12 15.80
N LYS A 784 -21.48 -36.40 17.00
CA LYS A 784 -22.91 -36.83 17.12
C LYS A 784 -23.90 -35.80 16.61
N ASP A 785 -23.62 -34.53 16.89
CA ASP A 785 -24.46 -33.43 16.42
C ASP A 785 -24.26 -33.23 14.92
N PHE A 786 -23.01 -33.39 14.44
CA PHE A 786 -22.70 -33.30 13.03
C PHE A 786 -23.38 -34.38 12.19
N TYR A 787 -23.38 -35.64 12.61
CA TYR A 787 -24.14 -36.72 11.94
C TYR A 787 -25.58 -36.34 11.74
N LYS A 788 -26.26 -35.92 12.81
CA LYS A 788 -27.67 -35.55 12.77
C LYS A 788 -27.92 -34.36 11.85
N LYS A 789 -27.13 -33.29 12.00
CA LYS A 789 -27.34 -32.07 11.23
C LYS A 789 -27.04 -32.29 9.76
N PHE A 790 -25.93 -32.98 9.45
CA PHE A 790 -25.55 -33.23 8.07
C PHE A 790 -26.55 -34.13 7.34
N GLN A 791 -27.12 -35.17 8.02
CA GLN A 791 -28.19 -35.99 7.47
C GLN A 791 -29.41 -35.12 7.15
N GLN A 792 -29.80 -34.19 8.03
CA GLN A 792 -30.93 -33.29 7.79
C GLN A 792 -30.69 -32.38 6.56
N THR A 793 -29.49 -31.86 6.42
CA THR A 793 -29.09 -31.09 5.25
C THR A 793 -29.16 -31.93 3.97
N LEU A 794 -28.68 -33.19 4.00
CA LEU A 794 -28.76 -34.08 2.83
C LEU A 794 -30.19 -34.45 2.51
N ASP A 795 -31.02 -34.74 3.50
CA ASP A 795 -32.47 -35.05 3.31
C ASP A 795 -33.22 -33.88 2.65
N HIS A 796 -32.80 -32.63 2.96
CA HIS A 796 -33.37 -31.43 2.35
C HIS A 796 -32.92 -31.20 0.91
N TYR A 797 -31.60 -31.27 0.65
CA TYR A 797 -31.04 -30.91 -0.66
C TYR A 797 -30.94 -32.09 -1.63
N PHE A 798 -30.70 -33.32 -1.12
CA PHE A 798 -30.49 -34.56 -1.84
C PHE A 798 -31.23 -35.76 -1.19
N PRO A 799 -32.54 -35.77 -1.21
CA PRO A 799 -33.31 -36.79 -0.56
C PRO A 799 -33.03 -38.20 -1.08
N GLY A 800 -33.16 -39.22 -0.23
CA GLY A 800 -33.00 -40.61 -0.59
C GLY A 800 -31.61 -41.22 -0.39
N LEU A 801 -30.72 -40.53 0.32
CA LEU A 801 -29.41 -41.07 0.71
C LEU A 801 -29.59 -41.99 1.95
N ASP A 802 -28.95 -43.16 1.89
CA ASP A 802 -28.98 -44.10 2.99
C ASP A 802 -28.20 -43.57 4.20
N ARG A 803 -28.80 -43.61 5.37
CA ARG A 803 -28.20 -43.11 6.62
C ARG A 803 -26.88 -43.82 6.97
N LYS A 804 -26.81 -45.16 6.74
CA LYS A 804 -25.59 -45.90 7.01
C LYS A 804 -24.44 -45.41 6.11
N ALA A 805 -24.75 -45.27 4.81
CA ALA A 805 -23.77 -44.77 3.85
C ALA A 805 -23.31 -43.34 4.20
N VAL A 806 -24.20 -42.47 4.69
CA VAL A 806 -23.85 -41.12 5.15
C VAL A 806 -22.92 -41.18 6.36
N HIS A 807 -23.20 -42.04 7.35
CA HIS A 807 -22.33 -42.21 8.52
C HIS A 807 -20.94 -42.72 8.13
N GLU A 808 -20.86 -43.76 7.27
CA GLU A 808 -19.59 -44.30 6.78
C GLU A 808 -18.78 -43.25 6.00
N ALA A 809 -19.45 -42.38 5.22
CA ALA A 809 -18.80 -41.31 4.49
C ALA A 809 -18.26 -40.23 5.45
N ILE A 810 -19.00 -39.91 6.52
CA ILE A 810 -18.56 -38.96 7.55
C ILE A 810 -17.32 -39.50 8.29
N ASP A 811 -17.36 -40.78 8.73
CA ASP A 811 -16.19 -41.39 9.38
C ASP A 811 -14.95 -41.38 8.49
N ALA A 812 -15.12 -41.76 7.23
CA ALA A 812 -14.03 -41.72 6.26
C ALA A 812 -13.47 -40.29 6.04
N ALA A 813 -14.33 -39.27 6.15
CA ALA A 813 -13.90 -37.87 6.02
C ALA A 813 -13.06 -37.41 7.23
N TYR A 814 -13.43 -37.81 8.45
CA TYR A 814 -12.59 -37.54 9.64
C TYR A 814 -11.25 -38.26 9.57
N ASP A 815 -11.24 -39.52 9.15
CA ASP A 815 -10.00 -40.29 9.00
C ASP A 815 -9.08 -39.64 7.95
N GLU A 816 -9.64 -39.20 6.84
CA GLU A 816 -8.89 -38.52 5.79
C GLU A 816 -8.30 -37.17 6.25
N TYR A 817 -9.09 -36.39 6.98
CA TYR A 817 -8.61 -35.15 7.56
C TYR A 817 -7.44 -35.40 8.53
N ALA A 818 -7.61 -36.37 9.44
CA ALA A 818 -6.55 -36.74 10.39
C ALA A 818 -5.27 -37.20 9.64
N ARG A 819 -5.43 -38.03 8.60
CA ARG A 819 -4.33 -38.47 7.75
C ARG A 819 -3.62 -37.32 7.05
N HIS A 820 -4.39 -36.39 6.50
CA HIS A 820 -3.83 -35.21 5.84
C HIS A 820 -3.01 -34.33 6.80
N MET A 821 -3.54 -34.04 7.98
CA MET A 821 -2.81 -33.28 9.00
C MET A 821 -1.53 -34.01 9.46
N GLN A 822 -1.59 -35.32 9.60
CA GLN A 822 -0.39 -36.12 9.93
C GLN A 822 0.67 -36.05 8.84
N GLN A 823 0.29 -36.12 7.57
CA GLN A 823 1.22 -35.97 6.44
C GLN A 823 1.94 -34.61 6.45
N LEU A 824 1.25 -33.53 6.83
CA LEU A 824 1.87 -32.22 6.96
C LEU A 824 2.88 -32.16 8.10
N ARG A 825 2.56 -32.75 9.25
CA ARG A 825 3.46 -32.86 10.42
C ARG A 825 4.70 -33.71 10.09
N ASP A 826 4.51 -34.85 9.46
CA ASP A 826 5.62 -35.74 9.06
C ASP A 826 6.54 -35.04 8.06
N LYS A 827 5.98 -34.35 7.05
CA LYS A 827 6.79 -33.61 6.08
C LYS A 827 7.50 -32.42 6.71
N GLY A 828 6.86 -31.70 7.62
CA GLY A 828 7.51 -30.65 8.40
C GLY A 828 8.72 -31.18 9.20
N THR A 829 8.55 -32.31 9.87
CA THR A 829 9.62 -32.99 10.62
C THR A 829 10.78 -33.42 9.69
N GLU A 830 10.46 -33.96 8.50
CA GLU A 830 11.45 -34.30 7.49
C GLU A 830 12.27 -33.08 7.02
N ILE A 831 11.58 -31.96 6.72
CA ILE A 831 12.21 -30.71 6.30
C ILE A 831 13.14 -30.18 7.41
N ILE A 832 12.68 -30.17 8.67
CA ILE A 832 13.48 -29.76 9.83
C ILE A 832 14.76 -30.60 9.91
N ALA A 833 14.63 -31.93 9.82
CA ALA A 833 15.77 -32.84 9.91
C ALA A 833 16.74 -32.63 8.74
N GLN A 834 16.24 -32.40 7.53
CA GLN A 834 17.08 -32.12 6.36
C GLN A 834 17.79 -30.78 6.49
N ALA A 835 17.09 -29.71 6.86
CA ALA A 835 17.65 -28.37 7.04
C ALA A 835 18.78 -28.38 8.09
N ARG A 836 18.59 -29.11 9.19
CA ARG A 836 19.62 -29.28 10.23
C ARG A 836 20.85 -30.02 9.72
N ARG A 837 20.68 -31.07 8.94
CA ARG A 837 21.83 -31.79 8.30
C ARG A 837 22.59 -30.89 7.34
N GLU A 838 21.91 -30.03 6.61
CA GLU A 838 22.49 -29.07 5.66
C GLU A 838 23.02 -27.79 6.31
N GLY A 839 22.84 -27.62 7.63
CA GLY A 839 23.23 -26.40 8.37
C GLY A 839 22.44 -25.15 7.95
N ARG A 840 21.23 -25.33 7.41
CA ARG A 840 20.35 -24.25 7.00
C ARG A 840 19.51 -23.72 8.16
N ARG A 841 19.18 -22.46 8.12
CA ARG A 841 18.16 -21.90 9.00
C ARG A 841 16.78 -22.41 8.59
N ILE A 842 15.87 -22.44 9.56
CA ILE A 842 14.49 -22.85 9.36
C ILE A 842 13.59 -21.64 9.67
N ILE A 843 12.75 -21.28 8.72
CA ILE A 843 11.76 -20.23 8.89
C ILE A 843 10.39 -20.87 9.04
N VAL A 844 9.76 -20.63 10.17
CA VAL A 844 8.33 -20.89 10.36
C VAL A 844 7.58 -19.73 9.73
N LEU A 845 7.09 -19.94 8.50
CA LEU A 845 6.22 -18.99 7.82
C LEU A 845 4.82 -19.18 8.38
N ALA A 846 4.49 -18.37 9.38
CA ALA A 846 3.31 -18.54 10.19
C ALA A 846 2.14 -17.69 9.69
N GLY A 847 0.99 -18.32 9.54
CA GLY A 847 -0.20 -17.65 9.00
C GLY A 847 -1.48 -18.39 9.36
N ARG A 848 -2.35 -18.51 8.38
CA ARG A 848 -3.59 -19.28 8.47
C ARG A 848 -3.62 -20.27 7.31
N PRO A 849 -4.43 -21.33 7.35
CA PRO A 849 -4.42 -22.36 6.28
C PRO A 849 -4.56 -21.81 4.87
N TYR A 850 -5.33 -20.76 4.68
CA TYR A 850 -5.54 -20.11 3.38
C TYR A 850 -4.42 -19.16 2.95
N HIS A 851 -3.41 -18.92 3.79
CA HIS A 851 -2.22 -18.18 3.39
C HIS A 851 -1.28 -18.99 2.47
N VAL A 852 -1.59 -20.26 2.24
CA VAL A 852 -0.91 -21.08 1.23
C VAL A 852 -1.37 -20.75 -0.20
N ASP A 853 -2.51 -20.07 -0.36
CA ASP A 853 -3.04 -19.68 -1.66
C ASP A 853 -2.04 -18.81 -2.43
N PRO A 854 -1.75 -19.11 -3.72
CA PRO A 854 -0.74 -18.38 -4.48
C PRO A 854 -0.99 -16.87 -4.65
N GLU A 855 -2.25 -16.45 -4.68
CA GLU A 855 -2.60 -15.02 -4.79
C GLU A 855 -2.54 -14.31 -3.42
N VAL A 856 -2.60 -15.07 -2.31
CA VAL A 856 -2.43 -14.55 -0.94
C VAL A 856 -0.96 -14.57 -0.52
N ASN A 857 -0.27 -15.66 -0.77
CA ASN A 857 1.15 -15.84 -0.41
C ASN A 857 2.09 -15.00 -1.29
N HIS A 858 1.73 -14.77 -2.54
CA HIS A 858 2.54 -14.05 -3.54
C HIS A 858 3.92 -14.68 -3.82
N GLY A 859 4.22 -15.90 -3.35
CA GLY A 859 5.51 -16.57 -3.49
C GLY A 859 6.55 -16.17 -2.43
N ILE A 860 6.09 -15.75 -1.24
CA ILE A 860 6.96 -15.40 -0.11
C ILE A 860 7.76 -16.61 0.36
N ASP A 861 7.19 -17.81 0.36
CA ASP A 861 7.85 -19.08 0.60
C ASP A 861 9.11 -19.22 -0.29
N GLN A 862 8.97 -18.98 -1.58
CA GLN A 862 10.06 -19.06 -2.55
C GLN A 862 11.14 -18.01 -2.33
N LEU A 863 10.77 -16.80 -1.87
CA LEU A 863 11.74 -15.76 -1.51
C LEU A 863 12.58 -16.18 -0.30
N ILE A 864 11.99 -16.85 0.68
CA ILE A 864 12.71 -17.36 1.86
C ILE A 864 13.67 -18.50 1.46
N ILE A 865 13.22 -19.45 0.66
CA ILE A 865 14.06 -20.53 0.11
C ILE A 865 15.28 -19.95 -0.64
N ARG A 866 15.07 -18.88 -1.38
CA ARG A 866 16.12 -18.16 -2.12
C ARG A 866 17.19 -17.54 -1.22
N GLN A 867 16.83 -17.17 0.02
CA GLN A 867 17.80 -16.72 1.02
C GLN A 867 18.59 -17.89 1.66
N GLY A 868 18.35 -19.11 1.24
CA GLY A 868 19.07 -20.30 1.70
C GLY A 868 18.45 -20.99 2.93
N ALA A 869 17.27 -20.58 3.37
CA ALA A 869 16.55 -21.19 4.49
C ALA A 869 15.58 -22.27 4.02
N ALA A 870 15.13 -23.11 4.95
CA ALA A 870 13.98 -24.00 4.77
C ALA A 870 12.70 -23.32 5.25
N VAL A 871 11.56 -23.68 4.67
CA VAL A 871 10.24 -23.12 5.01
C VAL A 871 9.32 -24.21 5.55
N ILE A 872 8.80 -23.99 6.73
CA ILE A 872 7.73 -24.78 7.34
C ILE A 872 6.58 -23.88 7.78
N SER A 873 5.45 -24.45 8.18
CA SER A 873 4.27 -23.69 8.62
C SER A 873 3.94 -23.94 10.10
N GLU A 874 3.15 -23.07 10.68
CA GLU A 874 2.74 -23.11 12.08
C GLU A 874 2.07 -24.45 12.46
N ASP A 875 1.23 -25.01 11.60
CA ASP A 875 0.51 -26.28 11.83
C ASP A 875 1.42 -27.51 11.80
N SER A 876 2.64 -27.38 11.29
CA SER A 876 3.62 -28.47 11.31
C SER A 876 4.41 -28.57 12.61
N VAL A 877 4.36 -27.55 13.47
CA VAL A 877 5.12 -27.48 14.73
C VAL A 877 4.27 -27.16 15.97
N SER A 878 3.11 -26.54 15.83
CA SER A 878 2.25 -26.14 16.95
C SER A 878 1.83 -27.30 17.87
N TRP A 879 1.72 -28.49 17.34
CA TRP A 879 1.34 -29.69 18.06
C TRP A 879 2.39 -30.20 19.06
N HIS A 880 3.62 -29.66 19.02
CA HIS A 880 4.66 -29.94 20.02
C HIS A 880 4.42 -29.19 21.34
N GLU A 881 3.60 -28.14 21.30
CA GLU A 881 3.32 -27.31 22.47
C GLU A 881 2.04 -27.74 23.18
N GLN A 882 2.01 -27.42 24.46
CA GLN A 882 0.81 -27.50 25.26
C GLN A 882 0.25 -26.10 25.45
N LYS A 883 -1.04 -26.01 25.86
CA LYS A 883 -1.66 -24.73 26.24
C LYS A 883 -0.81 -24.01 27.31
N PHE A 884 -0.53 -22.74 27.07
CA PHE A 884 0.17 -21.86 27.99
C PHE A 884 -0.57 -20.54 28.15
N GLN A 885 -0.18 -19.76 29.15
CA GLN A 885 -0.80 -18.48 29.43
C GLN A 885 -0.37 -17.42 28.43
N THR A 886 -1.33 -16.69 27.90
CA THR A 886 -1.17 -15.54 27.00
C THR A 886 -1.67 -14.27 27.69
N SER A 887 -1.19 -13.08 27.25
CA SER A 887 -1.64 -11.79 27.79
C SER A 887 -3.08 -11.47 27.39
N VAL A 888 -3.57 -12.10 26.32
CA VAL A 888 -4.94 -11.96 25.80
C VAL A 888 -5.68 -13.29 25.88
N LEU A 889 -7.03 -13.24 25.85
CA LEU A 889 -7.84 -14.45 25.78
C LEU A 889 -7.57 -15.20 24.48
N ASN A 890 -7.03 -16.42 24.60
CA ASN A 890 -6.63 -17.24 23.46
C ASN A 890 -7.81 -18.10 22.97
N GLN A 891 -8.69 -17.52 22.17
CA GLN A 891 -9.98 -18.14 21.81
C GLN A 891 -10.12 -18.51 20.33
N TRP A 892 -9.12 -18.26 19.49
CA TRP A 892 -9.19 -18.46 18.02
C TRP A 892 -8.25 -19.58 17.61
N THR A 893 -8.74 -20.65 16.97
CA THR A 893 -7.95 -21.84 16.63
C THR A 893 -6.67 -21.49 15.87
N TYR A 894 -6.76 -20.74 14.78
CA TYR A 894 -5.58 -20.45 13.96
C TYR A 894 -4.58 -19.53 14.67
N HIS A 895 -5.05 -18.66 15.57
CA HIS A 895 -4.18 -17.78 16.36
C HIS A 895 -3.49 -18.55 17.49
N SER A 896 -4.17 -19.52 18.09
CA SER A 896 -3.56 -20.44 19.07
C SER A 896 -2.38 -21.21 18.46
N ARG A 897 -2.50 -21.64 17.20
CA ARG A 897 -1.37 -22.26 16.47
C ARG A 897 -0.20 -21.30 16.29
N LEU A 898 -0.47 -20.01 15.96
CA LEU A 898 0.58 -18.98 15.81
C LEU A 898 1.35 -18.80 17.11
N TYR A 899 0.65 -18.69 18.24
CA TYR A 899 1.28 -18.55 19.54
C TYR A 899 2.10 -19.78 19.92
N ALA A 900 1.57 -20.98 19.69
CA ALA A 900 2.29 -22.23 19.91
C ALA A 900 3.54 -22.33 19.03
N ALA A 901 3.45 -21.99 17.75
CA ALA A 901 4.59 -21.96 16.85
C ALA A 901 5.66 -20.93 17.27
N ALA A 902 5.23 -19.76 17.74
CA ALA A 902 6.13 -18.74 18.29
C ALA A 902 6.88 -19.26 19.53
N LYS A 903 6.16 -19.89 20.45
CA LYS A 903 6.73 -20.52 21.64
C LYS A 903 7.74 -21.59 21.26
N TYR A 904 7.40 -22.49 20.33
CA TYR A 904 8.30 -23.52 19.81
C TYR A 904 9.59 -22.95 19.19
N CYS A 905 9.50 -21.83 18.49
CA CYS A 905 10.68 -21.13 17.94
C CYS A 905 11.62 -20.62 19.06
N THR A 906 11.08 -20.21 20.21
CA THR A 906 11.94 -19.74 21.33
C THR A 906 12.82 -20.84 21.90
N GLU A 907 12.39 -22.08 21.82
CA GLU A 907 13.08 -23.28 22.32
C GLU A 907 14.06 -23.88 21.28
N ASN A 908 13.99 -23.41 20.00
CA ASN A 908 14.81 -23.92 18.90
C ASN A 908 15.70 -22.80 18.32
N PRO A 909 17.00 -22.76 18.64
CA PRO A 909 17.90 -21.66 18.22
C PRO A 909 18.06 -21.50 16.71
N ASP A 910 17.90 -22.57 15.93
CA ASP A 910 18.03 -22.62 14.48
C ASP A 910 16.72 -22.25 13.73
N MET A 911 15.66 -21.96 14.50
CA MET A 911 14.35 -21.58 13.94
C MET A 911 14.02 -20.13 14.24
N ASP A 912 13.42 -19.45 13.26
CA ASP A 912 12.86 -18.11 13.41
C ASP A 912 11.47 -18.03 12.80
N LEU A 913 10.61 -17.15 13.32
CA LEU A 913 9.23 -17.03 12.85
C LEU A 913 9.05 -15.75 12.02
N VAL A 914 8.40 -15.92 10.87
CA VAL A 914 7.94 -14.83 10.01
C VAL A 914 6.41 -14.90 9.93
N GLN A 915 5.72 -13.89 10.44
CA GLN A 915 4.26 -13.86 10.49
C GLN A 915 3.66 -13.18 9.26
N LEU A 916 2.74 -13.89 8.59
CA LEU A 916 1.90 -13.33 7.52
C LEU A 916 0.66 -12.66 8.13
N VAL A 917 0.42 -11.41 7.81
CA VAL A 917 -0.67 -10.60 8.38
C VAL A 917 -1.45 -9.87 7.29
N SER A 918 -2.75 -9.69 7.49
CA SER A 918 -3.60 -8.90 6.60
C SER A 918 -3.87 -7.52 7.18
N PHE A 919 -3.73 -6.48 6.38
CA PHE A 919 -3.91 -5.08 6.80
C PHE A 919 -5.31 -4.80 7.37
N GLY A 920 -6.35 -5.38 6.76
CA GLY A 920 -7.75 -5.18 7.19
C GLY A 920 -8.20 -6.13 8.31
N CYS A 921 -7.31 -6.98 8.85
CA CYS A 921 -7.68 -7.97 9.85
C CYS A 921 -7.57 -7.41 11.27
N GLY A 922 -8.71 -7.16 11.93
CA GLY A 922 -8.74 -6.72 13.33
C GLY A 922 -8.14 -7.73 14.31
N LEU A 923 -8.21 -9.03 14.02
CA LEU A 923 -7.59 -10.07 14.86
C LEU A 923 -6.06 -10.05 14.75
N ASP A 924 -5.50 -9.73 13.57
CA ASP A 924 -4.05 -9.61 13.43
C ASP A 924 -3.49 -8.46 14.26
N ALA A 925 -4.26 -7.41 14.52
CA ALA A 925 -3.83 -6.32 15.39
C ALA A 925 -3.50 -6.80 16.81
N VAL A 926 -4.24 -7.80 17.32
CA VAL A 926 -3.99 -8.43 18.64
C VAL A 926 -2.93 -9.52 18.53
N THR A 927 -3.04 -10.38 17.50
CA THR A 927 -2.18 -11.55 17.33
C THR A 927 -0.71 -11.17 17.09
N THR A 928 -0.46 -10.06 16.39
CA THR A 928 0.90 -9.58 16.14
C THR A 928 1.61 -9.14 17.40
N ASP A 929 0.89 -8.51 18.33
CA ASP A 929 1.49 -8.03 19.58
C ASP A 929 1.80 -9.23 20.51
N GLU A 930 0.86 -10.15 20.70
CA GLU A 930 1.09 -11.37 21.48
C GLU A 930 2.25 -12.23 20.93
N THR A 931 2.26 -12.46 19.59
CA THR A 931 3.34 -13.22 18.93
C THR A 931 4.71 -12.55 19.14
N ARG A 932 4.75 -11.21 19.07
CA ARG A 932 5.97 -10.44 19.31
C ARG A 932 6.45 -10.60 20.76
N GLU A 933 5.55 -10.46 21.72
CA GLU A 933 5.88 -10.62 23.15
C GLU A 933 6.45 -12.00 23.44
N ILE A 934 5.84 -13.07 22.92
CA ILE A 934 6.34 -14.44 23.06
C ILE A 934 7.76 -14.58 22.50
N LEU A 935 7.99 -14.09 21.27
CA LEU A 935 9.29 -14.20 20.61
C LEU A 935 10.37 -13.37 21.32
N GLN A 936 10.06 -12.13 21.72
CA GLN A 936 10.99 -11.25 22.43
C GLN A 936 11.36 -11.80 23.81
N ALA A 937 10.42 -12.38 24.55
CA ALA A 937 10.70 -13.08 25.80
C ALA A 937 11.72 -14.23 25.61
N GLY A 938 11.75 -14.86 24.43
CA GLY A 938 12.74 -15.87 24.05
C GLY A 938 13.97 -15.29 23.32
N SER A 939 14.20 -13.98 23.34
CA SER A 939 15.30 -13.30 22.62
C SER A 939 15.33 -13.56 21.11
N LYS A 940 14.17 -13.82 20.50
CA LYS A 940 14.01 -14.00 19.07
C LYS A 940 13.63 -12.69 18.39
N LEU A 941 14.01 -12.52 17.12
CA LEU A 941 13.53 -11.43 16.27
C LEU A 941 12.10 -11.67 15.84
N TYR A 942 11.29 -10.62 15.87
CA TYR A 942 9.93 -10.65 15.31
C TYR A 942 9.91 -10.01 13.92
N THR A 943 9.42 -10.75 12.92
CA THR A 943 9.26 -10.25 11.56
C THR A 943 7.84 -10.49 11.07
N GLN A 944 7.17 -9.41 10.66
CA GLN A 944 5.81 -9.47 10.12
C GLN A 944 5.82 -9.05 8.65
N LEU A 945 5.08 -9.78 7.81
CA LEU A 945 4.88 -9.49 6.39
C LEU A 945 3.40 -9.28 6.10
N LYS A 946 3.08 -8.17 5.45
CA LYS A 946 1.71 -7.87 5.02
C LYS A 946 1.42 -8.51 3.67
N ILE A 947 0.30 -9.21 3.57
CA ILE A 947 -0.12 -10.03 2.42
C ILE A 947 -1.48 -9.59 1.87
N ASP A 948 -1.65 -8.34 1.57
CA ASP A 948 -2.89 -7.85 0.95
C ASP A 948 -2.84 -7.96 -0.58
N GLU A 949 -3.61 -7.15 -1.30
CA GLU A 949 -3.60 -7.07 -2.75
C GLU A 949 -2.27 -6.49 -3.30
N ILE A 950 -1.14 -7.00 -2.81
CA ILE A 950 0.18 -6.55 -3.27
C ILE A 950 0.58 -7.24 -4.57
N THR A 951 1.19 -6.48 -5.45
CA THR A 951 1.76 -7.00 -6.70
C THR A 951 3.27 -6.99 -6.70
N ASN A 952 3.88 -6.24 -5.78
CA ASN A 952 5.32 -6.08 -5.66
C ASN A 952 5.84 -6.54 -4.30
N LEU A 953 6.83 -7.43 -4.32
CA LEU A 953 7.46 -8.00 -3.14
C LEU A 953 8.74 -7.27 -2.70
N GLY A 954 9.02 -6.08 -3.21
CA GLY A 954 10.22 -5.31 -2.87
C GLY A 954 10.37 -5.09 -1.37
N ALA A 955 9.34 -4.61 -0.71
CA ALA A 955 9.31 -4.39 0.73
C ALA A 955 9.44 -5.70 1.53
N VAL A 956 8.77 -6.76 1.08
CA VAL A 956 8.90 -8.11 1.66
C VAL A 956 10.34 -8.61 1.56
N ASN A 957 10.97 -8.46 0.40
CA ASN A 957 12.35 -8.87 0.18
C ASN A 957 13.33 -8.10 1.09
N ILE A 958 13.13 -6.78 1.26
CA ILE A 958 13.95 -5.97 2.18
C ILE A 958 13.81 -6.47 3.62
N ARG A 959 12.59 -6.73 4.10
CA ARG A 959 12.37 -7.26 5.46
C ARG A 959 13.01 -8.61 5.67
N LEU A 960 12.89 -9.53 4.71
CA LEU A 960 13.53 -10.84 4.77
C LEU A 960 15.05 -10.72 4.78
N ARG A 961 15.64 -9.94 3.86
CA ARG A 961 17.09 -9.71 3.83
C ARG A 961 17.61 -9.05 5.11
N SER A 962 16.86 -8.10 5.67
CA SER A 962 17.21 -7.47 6.95
C SER A 962 17.16 -8.47 8.10
N LEU A 963 16.15 -9.35 8.15
CA LEU A 963 16.09 -10.42 9.12
C LEU A 963 17.32 -11.33 9.02
N PHE A 964 17.65 -11.79 7.81
CA PHE A 964 18.81 -12.68 7.61
C PHE A 964 20.12 -12.00 7.98
N ALA A 965 20.30 -10.72 7.64
CA ALA A 965 21.49 -9.96 8.03
C ALA A 965 21.62 -9.84 9.55
N ALA A 966 20.53 -9.49 10.26
CA ALA A 966 20.53 -9.40 11.72
C ALA A 966 20.80 -10.77 12.39
N LEU A 967 20.32 -11.86 11.79
CA LEU A 967 20.59 -13.20 12.28
C LEU A 967 22.05 -13.64 12.06
N GLU A 968 22.71 -13.17 10.99
CA GLU A 968 24.13 -13.40 10.74
C GLU A 968 25.00 -12.61 11.72
N GLU A 969 24.72 -11.32 11.94
CA GLU A 969 25.43 -10.49 12.92
C GLU A 969 25.39 -11.13 14.31
N ARG A 970 24.21 -11.55 14.80
CA ARG A 970 24.06 -12.25 16.07
C ARG A 970 24.86 -13.58 16.17
N LYS A 971 25.19 -14.22 15.05
CA LYS A 971 26.06 -15.40 15.02
C LYS A 971 27.55 -15.03 15.13
N GLU A 972 27.96 -13.91 14.53
CA GLU A 972 29.35 -13.44 14.59
C GLU A 972 29.71 -12.94 16.00
N ASP A 973 28.80 -12.25 16.67
CA ASP A 973 28.98 -11.73 18.04
C ASP A 973 29.01 -12.84 19.11
N LYS A 974 28.46 -14.04 18.83
CA LYS A 974 28.49 -15.20 19.75
C LYS A 974 29.72 -16.11 19.53
N LYS A 975 30.52 -15.86 18.50
CA LYS A 975 31.81 -16.53 18.25
C LYS A 975 32.99 -15.74 18.78
#